data_315e407103c6b0fc667dd15580f64f60
#
_entry.id   315e407103c6b0fc667dd15580f64f60
#
_cell.length_a   1.000
_cell.length_b   1.000
_cell.length_c   1.000
_cell.angle_alpha   90.00
_cell.angle_beta   90.00
_cell.angle_gamma   90.00
#
_symmetry.space_group_name_H-M   'P 1'
#
loop_
_entity.id
_entity.type
_entity.pdbx_description
1 polymer ?
#
loop_
_entity_poly.entity_id
_entity_poly.type
_entity_poly.pdbx_seq_one_letter_code
_entity_poly.pdbx_strand_id
1 'polypeptide(L)'
;MNVAVIGGGPAGLYFALLMKKADPAHRIAVFERNGLDDTFGWGVVFSDQTLGNIAAADPESCQEIAASFARWDDIDVHVKGTVVTSGGHGFSGISRRTLLAILQRRAAALGVELCFRREVRGLGDLDACLAGLGMDGPPDLVVAADGANSAVRRELAAHFQPDLDLRTAKYVWLGTTRLFDAFTFLFVEGPYAPGTAPAAVTPVFQAHAYRFDRRHSAFIVECDEASWRAAGCERLDVDGTVAACERLFAPWLDGHPLLANTPPHQRAAPWQSFTRVRNACWYHGNVVLMGDAAHTAHFSIGSGTKLAMEDAIALARALQPLGAASPPGGAATPGAGLAAALAGYQRERMTEALRLQNAARNSMEWFENVRRYLVLEPPQFAYSLLTRSQRVSHENLRRRDRAYLGGVESWFAGRAAAAAGAGAGAGAAVGPPTLPAASAESPAGPASAPATAIASPPPPPPMFTPFRLRGLTLANRVVVSPMDMYVARDGTPNDFHLVHLGARALGGAGLIVTEMACVSPAGRITPGCTGMYAEAHAAAWRRIVEFVHAWSRARICLQLGHSGGKGSTRRMWEGLDEPLPDAGWEVMAASPIPWRPGMQVPREMTRADMDEVCAQFVRATHMAAGAGFDMLELHCAHGYLLSGFITPLLNRRRDEYGGALANRLRFPLAVFAAMRAAWPAARPMSVRVSATDWAPGGLSGEEAVAVAVAFHEAGADIIHVSAGQTAAAAQPVYGRMFQTPWSDLIRNQAGVPTIAVGNITEPDQVNSIVAAGRADLCALARPHLTDPHWTLRAAAELGFGEQPWPLPYLTGKSQLERAVERRAEMAADG
;
A
#
# COMPACT_ATOMS: atom_id res chain seq x y z
N MET A 1 5.63 -16.32 -41.00
CA MET A 1 4.35 -15.75 -40.57
C MET A 1 4.17 -14.37 -41.21
N ASN A 2 2.90 -14.04 -41.57
CA ASN A 2 2.48 -12.70 -41.92
C ASN A 2 1.94 -12.02 -40.66
N VAL A 3 2.56 -10.94 -40.23
CA VAL A 3 2.23 -10.27 -38.95
C VAL A 3 1.86 -8.80 -39.18
N ALA A 4 0.68 -8.41 -38.75
CA ALA A 4 0.25 -7.01 -38.73
C ALA A 4 0.38 -6.44 -37.31
N VAL A 5 1.15 -5.38 -37.14
CA VAL A 5 1.33 -4.67 -35.87
C VAL A 5 0.66 -3.32 -35.97
N ILE A 6 -0.36 -3.07 -35.14
CA ILE A 6 -1.09 -1.81 -35.07
C ILE A 6 -0.52 -0.97 -33.94
N GLY A 7 0.19 0.11 -34.30
CA GLY A 7 0.87 1.04 -33.40
C GLY A 7 2.39 0.93 -33.46
N GLY A 8 3.05 2.02 -33.89
CA GLY A 8 4.51 2.22 -33.97
C GLY A 8 5.14 2.75 -32.69
N GLY A 9 4.57 2.48 -31.53
CA GLY A 9 5.15 2.77 -30.24
C GLY A 9 6.27 1.80 -29.84
N PRO A 10 6.90 1.96 -28.66
CA PRO A 10 8.01 1.10 -28.20
C PRO A 10 7.66 -0.38 -28.20
N ALA A 11 6.43 -0.75 -27.81
CA ALA A 11 5.96 -2.14 -27.81
C ALA A 11 5.95 -2.75 -29.22
N GLY A 12 5.23 -2.10 -30.15
CA GLY A 12 5.04 -2.60 -31.50
C GLY A 12 6.34 -2.68 -32.29
N LEU A 13 7.17 -1.64 -32.24
CA LEU A 13 8.46 -1.60 -32.92
C LEU A 13 9.41 -2.66 -32.36
N TYR A 14 9.50 -2.78 -31.01
CA TYR A 14 10.42 -3.74 -30.40
C TYR A 14 9.99 -5.19 -30.65
N PHE A 15 8.70 -5.47 -30.61
CA PHE A 15 8.17 -6.77 -31.01
C PHE A 15 8.49 -7.12 -32.47
N ALA A 16 8.20 -6.18 -33.38
CA ALA A 16 8.43 -6.40 -34.81
C ALA A 16 9.89 -6.69 -35.11
N LEU A 17 10.83 -5.93 -34.53
CA LEU A 17 12.27 -6.17 -34.72
C LEU A 17 12.70 -7.52 -34.13
N LEU A 18 12.22 -7.93 -32.96
CA LEU A 18 12.57 -9.20 -32.32
C LEU A 18 12.07 -10.41 -33.14
N MET A 19 10.85 -10.33 -33.65
CA MET A 19 10.30 -11.36 -34.53
C MET A 19 11.09 -11.48 -35.84
N LYS A 20 11.41 -10.34 -36.46
CA LYS A 20 12.20 -10.32 -37.69
C LYS A 20 13.64 -10.80 -37.51
N LYS A 21 14.23 -10.52 -36.35
CA LYS A 21 15.53 -11.05 -35.93
C LYS A 21 15.51 -12.57 -35.73
N ALA A 22 14.41 -13.07 -35.12
CA ALA A 22 14.27 -14.51 -34.87
C ALA A 22 14.15 -15.33 -36.16
N ASP A 23 13.41 -14.83 -37.13
CA ASP A 23 13.29 -15.46 -38.48
C ASP A 23 13.13 -14.38 -39.56
N PRO A 24 14.16 -14.17 -40.41
CA PRO A 24 14.12 -13.22 -41.50
C PRO A 24 13.02 -13.50 -42.56
N ALA A 25 12.45 -14.69 -42.58
CA ALA A 25 11.35 -15.05 -43.49
C ALA A 25 9.98 -14.48 -43.04
N HIS A 26 9.85 -14.02 -41.78
CA HIS A 26 8.62 -13.36 -41.36
C HIS A 26 8.34 -12.08 -42.18
N ARG A 27 7.10 -11.91 -42.63
CA ARG A 27 6.63 -10.68 -43.26
C ARG A 27 5.88 -9.86 -42.18
N ILE A 28 6.43 -8.70 -41.85
CA ILE A 28 5.94 -7.89 -40.73
C ILE A 28 5.70 -6.46 -41.18
N ALA A 29 4.47 -5.96 -41.01
CA ALA A 29 4.13 -4.56 -41.24
C ALA A 29 3.68 -3.90 -39.94
N VAL A 30 4.25 -2.72 -39.65
CA VAL A 30 3.88 -1.87 -38.53
C VAL A 30 3.15 -0.64 -39.03
N PHE A 31 1.89 -0.45 -38.58
CA PHE A 31 1.05 0.69 -38.96
C PHE A 31 1.08 1.75 -37.87
N GLU A 32 1.45 2.95 -38.21
CA GLU A 32 1.48 4.11 -37.29
C GLU A 32 0.72 5.29 -37.90
N ARG A 33 -0.24 5.85 -37.15
CA ARG A 33 -1.07 6.99 -37.61
C ARG A 33 -0.30 8.31 -37.72
N ASN A 34 0.75 8.48 -36.90
CA ASN A 34 1.59 9.68 -36.89
C ASN A 34 2.73 9.58 -37.91
N GLY A 35 3.39 10.70 -38.21
CA GLY A 35 4.61 10.71 -39.03
C GLY A 35 5.82 10.16 -38.27
N LEU A 36 6.87 9.88 -39.02
CA LEU A 36 8.13 9.31 -38.52
C LEU A 36 8.72 10.11 -37.33
N ASP A 37 8.67 11.42 -37.40
CA ASP A 37 9.25 12.36 -36.41
C ASP A 37 8.24 12.80 -35.33
N ASP A 38 6.97 12.44 -35.48
CA ASP A 38 5.91 12.87 -34.58
C ASP A 38 5.98 12.04 -33.29
N THR A 39 6.36 12.69 -32.20
CA THR A 39 6.44 12.06 -30.89
C THR A 39 5.85 12.99 -29.82
N PHE A 40 4.91 12.49 -29.05
CA PHE A 40 4.30 13.22 -27.95
C PHE A 40 4.85 12.71 -26.60
N GLY A 41 5.03 13.64 -25.65
CA GLY A 41 5.76 13.40 -24.40
C GLY A 41 7.27 13.64 -24.60
N TRP A 42 8.02 13.59 -23.50
CA TRP A 42 9.41 14.04 -23.45
C TRP A 42 10.41 12.93 -23.14
N GLY A 43 10.67 12.66 -21.88
CA GLY A 43 11.65 11.69 -21.43
C GLY A 43 11.02 10.37 -20.98
N VAL A 44 11.80 9.30 -21.06
CA VAL A 44 11.46 7.96 -20.53
C VAL A 44 12.55 7.56 -19.55
N VAL A 45 12.19 6.95 -18.43
CA VAL A 45 13.12 6.48 -17.39
C VAL A 45 13.23 4.95 -17.44
N PHE A 46 14.47 4.45 -17.36
CA PHE A 46 14.79 3.03 -17.28
C PHE A 46 15.51 2.69 -15.96
N SER A 47 15.37 1.44 -15.52
CA SER A 47 16.17 0.84 -14.45
C SER A 47 17.15 -0.19 -15.02
N ASP A 48 18.21 -0.49 -14.28
CA ASP A 48 19.25 -1.44 -14.70
C ASP A 48 18.71 -2.83 -15.03
N GLN A 49 17.70 -3.33 -14.29
CA GLN A 49 17.06 -4.62 -14.59
C GLN A 49 16.41 -4.64 -15.98
N THR A 50 15.80 -3.53 -16.41
CA THR A 50 15.18 -3.43 -17.74
C THR A 50 16.24 -3.50 -18.84
N LEU A 51 17.37 -2.86 -18.61
CA LEU A 51 18.51 -2.90 -19.56
C LEU A 51 19.05 -4.31 -19.74
N GLY A 52 19.13 -5.10 -18.65
CA GLY A 52 19.52 -6.50 -18.73
C GLY A 52 18.61 -7.34 -19.63
N ASN A 53 17.29 -7.15 -19.51
CA ASN A 53 16.31 -7.84 -20.36
C ASN A 53 16.42 -7.44 -21.84
N ILE A 54 16.63 -6.14 -22.10
CA ILE A 54 16.82 -5.63 -23.48
C ILE A 54 18.14 -6.14 -24.06
N ALA A 55 19.22 -6.12 -23.27
CA ALA A 55 20.54 -6.62 -23.70
C ALA A 55 20.52 -8.10 -24.07
N ALA A 56 19.78 -8.92 -23.31
CA ALA A 56 19.62 -10.34 -23.63
C ALA A 56 18.81 -10.56 -24.91
N ALA A 57 17.80 -9.72 -25.19
CA ALA A 57 16.93 -9.87 -26.36
C ALA A 57 17.55 -9.29 -27.64
N ASP A 58 18.07 -8.06 -27.60
CA ASP A 58 18.75 -7.41 -28.72
C ASP A 58 19.90 -6.50 -28.23
N PRO A 59 21.16 -7.03 -28.17
CA PRO A 59 22.32 -6.30 -27.70
C PRO A 59 22.60 -5.00 -28.47
N GLU A 60 22.32 -4.97 -29.80
CA GLU A 60 22.57 -3.80 -30.65
C GLU A 60 21.68 -2.62 -30.26
N SER A 61 20.33 -2.85 -30.12
CA SER A 61 19.42 -1.80 -29.61
C SER A 61 19.79 -1.36 -28.20
N CYS A 62 20.18 -2.31 -27.33
CA CYS A 62 20.57 -2.01 -25.96
C CYS A 62 21.79 -1.10 -25.91
N GLN A 63 22.82 -1.35 -26.72
CA GLN A 63 24.05 -0.54 -26.78
C GLN A 63 23.74 0.90 -27.20
N GLU A 64 22.93 1.10 -28.23
CA GLU A 64 22.54 2.43 -28.72
C GLU A 64 21.67 3.18 -27.71
N ILE A 65 20.70 2.50 -27.08
CA ILE A 65 19.88 3.05 -26.02
C ILE A 65 20.75 3.48 -24.83
N ALA A 66 21.64 2.62 -24.37
CA ALA A 66 22.51 2.88 -23.22
C ALA A 66 23.50 4.04 -23.47
N ALA A 67 23.99 4.18 -24.72
CA ALA A 67 24.85 5.29 -25.13
C ALA A 67 24.13 6.64 -25.17
N SER A 68 22.80 6.62 -25.26
CA SER A 68 21.95 7.83 -25.34
C SER A 68 21.43 8.30 -23.97
N PHE A 69 21.75 7.60 -22.88
CA PHE A 69 21.23 7.94 -21.56
C PHE A 69 21.83 9.20 -20.93
N ALA A 70 20.94 9.97 -20.28
CA ALA A 70 21.29 10.82 -19.17
C ALA A 70 21.14 10.02 -17.88
N ARG A 71 22.14 10.06 -16.98
CA ARG A 71 22.15 9.27 -15.72
C ARG A 71 22.17 10.21 -14.53
N TRP A 72 21.53 9.76 -13.43
CA TRP A 72 21.55 10.40 -12.11
C TRP A 72 21.23 9.38 -11.03
N ASP A 73 21.69 9.63 -9.81
CA ASP A 73 21.54 8.73 -8.68
C ASP A 73 20.58 9.26 -7.61
N ASP A 74 20.40 10.56 -7.55
CA ASP A 74 19.74 11.24 -6.46
C ASP A 74 18.25 11.50 -6.75
N ILE A 75 17.48 11.57 -5.67
CA ILE A 75 16.11 12.10 -5.65
C ILE A 75 16.10 13.30 -4.71
N ASP A 76 15.67 14.46 -5.22
CA ASP A 76 15.45 15.68 -4.46
C ASP A 76 13.96 15.90 -4.22
N VAL A 77 13.58 16.13 -2.97
CA VAL A 77 12.21 16.43 -2.55
C VAL A 77 12.17 17.85 -1.98
N HIS A 78 11.55 18.77 -2.71
CA HIS A 78 11.35 20.15 -2.30
C HIS A 78 9.97 20.31 -1.69
N VAL A 79 9.91 20.52 -0.38
CA VAL A 79 8.67 20.72 0.37
C VAL A 79 8.86 21.71 1.50
N LYS A 80 7.90 22.63 1.69
CA LYS A 80 7.92 23.63 2.77
C LYS A 80 9.25 24.42 2.88
N GLY A 81 9.82 24.80 1.74
CA GLY A 81 11.09 25.53 1.69
C GLY A 81 12.34 24.69 2.03
N THR A 82 12.22 23.40 2.23
CA THR A 82 13.31 22.48 2.55
C THR A 82 13.56 21.54 1.37
N VAL A 83 14.83 21.19 1.12
CA VAL A 83 15.22 20.14 0.18
C VAL A 83 15.72 18.95 0.98
N VAL A 84 15.17 17.79 0.68
CA VAL A 84 15.60 16.52 1.25
C VAL A 84 16.09 15.64 0.11
N THR A 85 17.38 15.28 0.13
CA THR A 85 18.03 14.47 -0.89
C THR A 85 18.22 13.02 -0.39
N SER A 86 17.96 12.06 -1.26
CA SER A 86 18.28 10.63 -1.06
C SER A 86 19.02 10.10 -2.28
N GLY A 87 20.16 9.46 -2.06
CA GLY A 87 21.07 8.96 -3.09
C GLY A 87 20.91 7.48 -3.44
N GLY A 88 21.75 7.00 -4.37
CA GLY A 88 21.88 5.58 -4.70
C GLY A 88 20.69 4.94 -5.42
N HIS A 89 19.84 5.73 -6.11
CA HIS A 89 18.64 5.22 -6.78
C HIS A 89 18.90 4.66 -8.19
N GLY A 90 19.94 5.10 -8.86
CA GLY A 90 20.39 4.57 -10.17
C GLY A 90 19.34 4.73 -11.28
N PHE A 91 19.13 5.94 -11.78
CA PHE A 91 18.19 6.21 -12.85
C PHE A 91 18.90 6.51 -14.17
N SER A 92 18.27 6.11 -15.27
CA SER A 92 18.69 6.42 -16.63
C SER A 92 17.52 6.97 -17.43
N GLY A 93 17.66 8.16 -18.00
CA GLY A 93 16.66 8.81 -18.83
C GLY A 93 17.08 8.88 -20.29
N ILE A 94 16.12 8.75 -21.20
CA ILE A 94 16.33 8.94 -22.64
C ILE A 94 15.16 9.72 -23.22
N SER A 95 15.42 10.54 -24.24
CA SER A 95 14.37 11.18 -25.03
C SER A 95 13.49 10.10 -25.68
N ARG A 96 12.16 10.24 -25.55
CA ARG A 96 11.20 9.33 -26.21
C ARG A 96 11.42 9.32 -27.73
N ARG A 97 11.73 10.47 -28.33
CA ARG A 97 12.05 10.61 -29.74
C ARG A 97 13.30 9.80 -30.12
N THR A 98 14.37 9.90 -29.31
CA THR A 98 15.62 9.15 -29.55
C THR A 98 15.36 7.63 -29.43
N LEU A 99 14.63 7.19 -28.42
CA LEU A 99 14.27 5.77 -28.26
C LEU A 99 13.51 5.25 -29.48
N LEU A 100 12.47 5.96 -29.94
CA LEU A 100 11.71 5.54 -31.11
C LEU A 100 12.57 5.52 -32.37
N ALA A 101 13.41 6.54 -32.60
CA ALA A 101 14.30 6.58 -33.75
C ALA A 101 15.31 5.40 -33.78
N ILE A 102 15.84 4.98 -32.62
CA ILE A 102 16.69 3.78 -32.52
C ILE A 102 15.91 2.54 -32.94
N LEU A 103 14.72 2.32 -32.38
CA LEU A 103 13.89 1.15 -32.67
C LEU A 103 13.43 1.12 -34.13
N GLN A 104 13.04 2.27 -34.69
CA GLN A 104 12.63 2.42 -36.09
C GLN A 104 13.78 2.07 -37.08
N ARG A 105 14.97 2.66 -36.85
CA ARG A 105 16.15 2.34 -37.68
C ARG A 105 16.50 0.85 -37.62
N ARG A 106 16.48 0.27 -36.40
CA ARG A 106 16.79 -1.15 -36.20
C ARG A 106 15.76 -2.06 -36.89
N ALA A 107 14.46 -1.78 -36.73
CA ALA A 107 13.38 -2.51 -37.36
C ALA A 107 13.47 -2.47 -38.90
N ALA A 108 13.69 -1.27 -39.46
CA ALA A 108 13.87 -1.08 -40.90
C ALA A 108 15.13 -1.82 -41.44
N ALA A 109 16.26 -1.76 -40.72
CA ALA A 109 17.49 -2.48 -41.10
C ALA A 109 17.30 -4.00 -41.11
N LEU A 110 16.43 -4.54 -40.32
CA LEU A 110 16.05 -5.96 -40.32
C LEU A 110 15.03 -6.32 -41.42
N GLY A 111 14.43 -5.32 -42.08
CA GLY A 111 13.45 -5.53 -43.14
C GLY A 111 12.01 -5.59 -42.64
N VAL A 112 11.70 -4.91 -41.55
CA VAL A 112 10.30 -4.66 -41.13
C VAL A 112 9.73 -3.53 -41.98
N GLU A 113 8.50 -3.71 -42.50
CA GLU A 113 7.79 -2.67 -43.24
C GLU A 113 7.17 -1.65 -42.27
N LEU A 114 7.60 -0.39 -42.33
CA LEU A 114 7.12 0.68 -41.44
C LEU A 114 6.19 1.61 -42.22
N CYS A 115 4.88 1.57 -41.91
CA CYS A 115 3.83 2.31 -42.60
C CYS A 115 3.38 3.53 -41.72
N PHE A 116 4.07 4.67 -41.86
CA PHE A 116 3.69 5.90 -41.17
C PHE A 116 2.52 6.65 -41.84
N ARG A 117 1.80 7.49 -41.05
CA ARG A 117 0.60 8.22 -41.48
C ARG A 117 -0.49 7.27 -42.01
N ARG A 118 -0.51 6.06 -41.44
CA ARG A 118 -1.48 5.03 -41.80
C ARG A 118 -2.23 4.57 -40.54
N GLU A 119 -3.41 5.14 -40.35
CA GLU A 119 -4.28 4.86 -39.22
C GLU A 119 -5.10 3.60 -39.50
N VAL A 120 -5.04 2.63 -38.60
CA VAL A 120 -5.92 1.46 -38.54
C VAL A 120 -6.95 1.73 -37.46
N ARG A 121 -8.21 1.99 -37.85
CA ARG A 121 -9.32 2.34 -36.94
C ARG A 121 -10.07 1.15 -36.38
N GLY A 122 -9.82 -0.04 -36.95
CA GLY A 122 -10.42 -1.31 -36.59
C GLY A 122 -9.88 -2.45 -37.43
N LEU A 123 -10.23 -3.68 -37.11
CA LEU A 123 -9.75 -4.86 -37.82
C LEU A 123 -10.21 -4.89 -39.30
N GLY A 124 -11.39 -4.27 -39.58
CA GLY A 124 -11.90 -4.15 -40.94
C GLY A 124 -11.04 -3.30 -41.89
N ASP A 125 -10.16 -2.44 -41.38
CA ASP A 125 -9.25 -1.62 -42.19
C ASP A 125 -7.98 -2.40 -42.63
N LEU A 126 -7.68 -3.55 -42.00
CA LEU A 126 -6.42 -4.26 -42.20
C LEU A 126 -6.18 -4.70 -43.63
N ASP A 127 -7.19 -5.24 -44.33
CA ASP A 127 -7.04 -5.70 -45.68
C ASP A 127 -6.62 -4.57 -46.63
N ALA A 128 -7.23 -3.40 -46.46
CA ALA A 128 -6.88 -2.21 -47.22
C ALA A 128 -5.48 -1.68 -46.87
N CYS A 129 -5.08 -1.81 -45.59
CA CYS A 129 -3.76 -1.42 -45.13
C CYS A 129 -2.65 -2.37 -45.57
N LEU A 130 -2.93 -3.67 -45.69
CA LEU A 130 -1.99 -4.70 -46.15
C LEU A 130 -1.85 -4.73 -47.67
N ALA A 131 -2.82 -4.17 -48.41
CA ALA A 131 -2.81 -4.16 -49.88
C ALA A 131 -1.55 -3.52 -50.43
N GLY A 132 -0.85 -4.24 -51.31
CA GLY A 132 0.40 -3.79 -51.94
C GLY A 132 1.67 -4.01 -51.12
N LEU A 133 1.60 -4.59 -49.91
CA LEU A 133 2.77 -4.90 -49.10
C LEU A 133 3.33 -6.33 -49.33
N GLY A 134 2.81 -7.02 -50.34
CA GLY A 134 3.25 -8.39 -50.67
C GLY A 134 2.86 -9.43 -49.59
N MET A 135 1.90 -9.12 -48.76
CA MET A 135 1.30 -10.07 -47.82
C MET A 135 0.07 -10.68 -48.44
N ASP A 136 0.19 -11.90 -48.96
CA ASP A 136 -0.91 -12.62 -49.63
C ASP A 136 -1.81 -13.26 -48.56
N GLY A 137 -3.07 -12.76 -48.46
CA GLY A 137 -4.09 -13.26 -47.54
C GLY A 137 -4.11 -12.56 -46.20
N PRO A 138 -5.00 -13.00 -45.29
CA PRO A 138 -5.14 -12.40 -43.94
C PRO A 138 -3.87 -12.69 -43.12
N PRO A 139 -3.53 -11.80 -42.17
CA PRO A 139 -2.36 -11.99 -41.32
C PRO A 139 -2.52 -13.20 -40.40
N ASP A 140 -1.43 -13.96 -40.22
CA ASP A 140 -1.39 -15.06 -39.25
C ASP A 140 -1.54 -14.55 -37.81
N LEU A 141 -1.08 -13.32 -37.54
CA LEU A 141 -1.12 -12.67 -36.23
C LEU A 141 -1.36 -11.16 -36.37
N VAL A 142 -2.28 -10.64 -35.58
CA VAL A 142 -2.52 -9.21 -35.40
C VAL A 142 -2.11 -8.79 -34.00
N VAL A 143 -1.15 -7.88 -33.88
CA VAL A 143 -0.69 -7.35 -32.60
C VAL A 143 -1.24 -5.94 -32.40
N ALA A 144 -2.17 -5.76 -31.48
CA ALA A 144 -2.71 -4.47 -31.11
C ALA A 144 -1.82 -3.81 -30.06
N ALA A 145 -0.96 -2.90 -30.51
CA ALA A 145 -0.07 -2.04 -29.70
C ALA A 145 -0.43 -0.56 -29.87
N ASP A 146 -1.72 -0.27 -30.13
CA ASP A 146 -2.30 1.03 -30.49
C ASP A 146 -2.61 1.93 -29.26
N GLY A 147 -2.04 1.58 -28.10
CA GLY A 147 -1.99 2.43 -26.91
C GLY A 147 -3.24 2.39 -26.04
N ALA A 148 -3.28 3.27 -25.03
CA ALA A 148 -4.33 3.29 -24.01
C ALA A 148 -5.75 3.47 -24.58
N ASN A 149 -5.89 4.15 -25.72
CA ASN A 149 -7.14 4.35 -26.42
C ASN A 149 -7.37 3.34 -27.56
N SER A 150 -6.88 2.10 -27.43
CA SER A 150 -6.93 1.06 -28.44
C SER A 150 -8.29 0.91 -29.12
N ALA A 151 -8.30 0.99 -30.45
CA ALA A 151 -9.49 0.77 -31.29
C ALA A 151 -9.81 -0.74 -31.34
N VAL A 152 -8.79 -1.59 -31.45
CA VAL A 152 -8.94 -3.05 -31.48
C VAL A 152 -9.52 -3.57 -30.16
N ARG A 153 -9.07 -3.05 -29.01
CA ARG A 153 -9.65 -3.39 -27.71
C ARG A 153 -11.13 -3.03 -27.63
N ARG A 154 -11.53 -1.89 -28.16
CA ARG A 154 -12.95 -1.47 -28.19
C ARG A 154 -13.79 -2.36 -29.10
N GLU A 155 -13.29 -2.70 -30.28
CA GLU A 155 -13.98 -3.56 -31.24
C GLU A 155 -14.23 -4.95 -30.65
N LEU A 156 -13.25 -5.52 -29.96
CA LEU A 156 -13.32 -6.85 -29.36
C LEU A 156 -13.61 -6.80 -27.84
N ALA A 157 -14.28 -5.75 -27.34
CA ALA A 157 -14.51 -5.57 -25.92
C ALA A 157 -15.26 -6.75 -25.25
N ALA A 158 -16.16 -7.42 -25.95
CA ALA A 158 -16.87 -8.59 -25.44
C ALA A 158 -15.92 -9.75 -25.07
N HIS A 159 -14.79 -9.88 -25.78
CA HIS A 159 -13.78 -10.92 -25.54
C HIS A 159 -12.71 -10.48 -24.56
N PHE A 160 -12.20 -9.26 -24.68
CA PHE A 160 -11.14 -8.74 -23.81
C PHE A 160 -11.63 -8.31 -22.43
N GLN A 161 -12.91 -8.00 -22.29
CA GLN A 161 -13.56 -7.54 -21.04
C GLN A 161 -12.74 -6.43 -20.34
N PRO A 162 -12.60 -5.25 -20.98
CA PRO A 162 -11.80 -4.16 -20.44
C PRO A 162 -12.41 -3.56 -19.20
N ASP A 163 -11.56 -3.34 -18.18
CA ASP A 163 -11.83 -2.52 -17.00
C ASP A 163 -11.01 -1.23 -17.12
N LEU A 164 -11.71 -0.13 -17.37
CA LEU A 164 -11.13 1.20 -17.57
C LEU A 164 -11.51 2.10 -16.40
N ASP A 165 -10.49 2.61 -15.68
CA ASP A 165 -10.64 3.48 -14.53
C ASP A 165 -10.01 4.85 -14.85
N LEU A 166 -10.86 5.85 -15.15
CA LEU A 166 -10.44 7.23 -15.38
C LEU A 166 -10.22 7.92 -14.04
N ARG A 167 -8.98 8.32 -13.78
CA ARG A 167 -8.61 8.98 -12.52
C ARG A 167 -9.01 10.44 -12.53
N THR A 168 -9.17 11.01 -11.33
CA THR A 168 -9.64 12.39 -11.14
C THR A 168 -8.52 13.42 -11.19
N ALA A 169 -7.31 13.07 -10.78
CA ALA A 169 -6.16 13.97 -10.85
C ALA A 169 -5.87 14.42 -12.29
N LYS A 170 -5.38 15.64 -12.41
CA LYS A 170 -5.05 16.28 -13.67
C LYS A 170 -3.55 16.44 -13.78
N TYR A 171 -3.01 16.17 -14.97
CA TYR A 171 -1.60 16.40 -15.25
C TYR A 171 -1.38 17.03 -16.63
N VAL A 172 -0.27 17.73 -16.77
CA VAL A 172 0.26 18.21 -18.05
C VAL A 172 1.72 17.83 -18.16
N TRP A 173 2.12 17.31 -19.32
CA TRP A 173 3.49 16.86 -19.57
C TRP A 173 4.25 17.91 -20.39
N LEU A 174 5.09 18.66 -19.71
CA LEU A 174 5.92 19.71 -20.27
C LEU A 174 7.38 19.27 -20.33
N GLY A 175 8.19 20.02 -21.06
CA GLY A 175 9.65 19.97 -21.04
C GLY A 175 10.22 21.30 -20.58
N THR A 176 11.54 21.35 -20.33
CA THR A 176 12.27 22.59 -20.05
C THR A 176 13.72 22.45 -20.47
N THR A 177 14.35 23.61 -20.77
CA THR A 177 15.79 23.70 -20.97
C THR A 177 16.58 23.78 -19.65
N ARG A 178 15.90 23.90 -18.49
CA ARG A 178 16.53 23.75 -17.18
C ARG A 178 16.95 22.28 -17.00
N LEU A 179 18.23 22.05 -16.73
CA LEU A 179 18.72 20.69 -16.42
C LEU A 179 18.65 20.45 -14.92
N PHE A 180 17.96 19.38 -14.53
CA PHE A 180 17.88 18.92 -13.16
C PHE A 180 18.91 17.80 -12.95
N ASP A 181 19.75 17.91 -11.92
CA ASP A 181 20.82 16.93 -11.64
C ASP A 181 20.32 15.68 -10.93
N ALA A 182 19.16 15.76 -10.29
CA ALA A 182 18.46 14.68 -9.60
C ALA A 182 17.07 14.47 -10.19
N PHE A 183 16.42 13.36 -9.83
CA PHE A 183 14.97 13.26 -9.99
C PHE A 183 14.31 14.15 -8.94
N THR A 184 13.77 15.28 -9.39
CA THR A 184 13.31 16.34 -8.50
C THR A 184 11.80 16.36 -8.39
N PHE A 185 11.28 16.25 -7.15
CA PHE A 185 9.88 16.45 -6.81
C PHE A 185 9.71 17.82 -6.17
N LEU A 186 8.81 18.62 -6.73
CA LEU A 186 8.47 19.97 -6.25
C LEU A 186 7.02 19.96 -5.74
N PHE A 187 6.79 20.52 -4.53
CA PHE A 187 5.45 20.63 -3.96
C PHE A 187 5.20 22.08 -3.58
N VAL A 188 4.15 22.68 -4.16
CA VAL A 188 3.83 24.10 -3.96
C VAL A 188 2.34 24.32 -3.74
N GLU A 189 1.99 25.29 -2.90
CA GLU A 189 0.65 25.85 -2.84
C GLU A 189 0.50 26.89 -3.95
N GLY A 190 -0.56 26.74 -4.74
CA GLY A 190 -0.84 27.61 -5.87
C GLY A 190 -1.76 28.78 -5.54
N PRO A 191 -1.81 29.82 -6.40
CA PRO A 191 -2.78 30.89 -6.28
C PRO A 191 -4.18 30.42 -6.66
N TYR A 192 -5.19 31.10 -6.14
CA TYR A 192 -6.56 31.02 -6.64
C TYR A 192 -6.70 31.73 -7.99
N ALA A 193 -7.69 31.33 -8.79
CA ALA A 193 -8.01 32.04 -10.02
C ALA A 193 -8.42 33.49 -9.70
N PRO A 194 -8.01 34.49 -10.52
CA PRO A 194 -8.43 35.88 -10.33
C PRO A 194 -9.97 36.01 -10.29
N GLY A 195 -10.47 36.76 -9.28
CA GLY A 195 -11.90 37.02 -9.10
C GLY A 195 -12.69 35.86 -8.47
N THR A 196 -12.06 34.75 -8.09
CA THR A 196 -12.70 33.72 -7.25
C THR A 196 -12.51 34.06 -5.77
N ALA A 197 -13.60 33.95 -5.00
CA ALA A 197 -13.45 33.98 -3.53
C ALA A 197 -12.55 32.80 -3.11
N PRO A 198 -11.77 32.95 -1.99
CA PRO A 198 -10.97 31.83 -1.49
C PRO A 198 -11.89 30.61 -1.36
N ALA A 199 -11.68 29.63 -2.21
CA ALA A 199 -12.39 28.36 -2.10
C ALA A 199 -11.97 27.70 -0.77
N ALA A 200 -12.81 26.81 -0.25
CA ALA A 200 -12.49 26.06 0.98
C ALA A 200 -11.18 25.24 0.91
N VAL A 201 -10.55 25.19 -0.26
CA VAL A 201 -9.39 24.34 -0.57
C VAL A 201 -8.27 25.17 -1.20
N THR A 202 -7.13 25.36 -0.53
CA THR A 202 -5.91 25.94 -1.11
C THR A 202 -5.42 25.07 -2.27
N PRO A 203 -5.20 25.58 -3.49
CA PRO A 203 -4.64 24.77 -4.58
C PRO A 203 -3.27 24.21 -4.23
N VAL A 204 -3.03 22.93 -4.53
CA VAL A 204 -1.72 22.26 -4.36
C VAL A 204 -1.31 21.66 -5.69
N PHE A 205 -0.10 21.97 -6.10
CA PHE A 205 0.52 21.45 -7.31
C PHE A 205 1.82 20.71 -6.98
N GLN A 206 2.09 19.69 -7.75
CA GLN A 206 3.35 18.96 -7.69
C GLN A 206 3.98 18.90 -9.08
N ALA A 207 5.32 18.91 -9.14
CA ALA A 207 6.04 18.68 -10.38
C ALA A 207 7.06 17.56 -10.22
N HIS A 208 7.20 16.75 -11.27
CA HIS A 208 8.18 15.68 -11.41
C HIS A 208 9.15 16.11 -12.51
N ALA A 209 10.37 16.47 -12.12
CA ALA A 209 11.38 16.96 -13.04
C ALA A 209 12.59 16.03 -13.09
N TYR A 210 13.07 15.70 -14.29
CA TYR A 210 14.25 14.88 -14.51
C TYR A 210 14.82 15.11 -15.90
N ARG A 211 16.14 15.15 -16.03
CA ARG A 211 16.78 15.28 -17.35
C ARG A 211 16.70 13.97 -18.13
N PHE A 212 16.54 14.06 -19.44
CA PHE A 212 16.48 12.90 -20.33
C PHE A 212 17.47 13.02 -21.51
N ASP A 213 18.09 14.18 -21.69
CA ASP A 213 19.20 14.38 -22.61
C ASP A 213 20.14 15.49 -22.10
N ARG A 214 21.07 15.90 -22.92
CA ARG A 214 22.08 16.93 -22.57
C ARG A 214 21.54 18.35 -22.53
N ARG A 215 20.33 18.62 -22.99
CA ARG A 215 19.75 19.95 -23.19
C ARG A 215 18.40 20.15 -22.51
N HIS A 216 17.71 19.06 -22.16
CA HIS A 216 16.33 19.13 -21.72
C HIS A 216 16.04 18.23 -20.52
N SER A 217 15.10 18.69 -19.73
CA SER A 217 14.43 17.90 -18.70
C SER A 217 12.94 17.76 -18.98
N ALA A 218 12.33 16.65 -18.60
CA ALA A 218 10.90 16.52 -18.47
C ALA A 218 10.43 17.34 -17.26
N PHE A 219 9.22 17.89 -17.34
CA PHE A 219 8.59 18.67 -16.28
C PHE A 219 7.09 18.35 -16.26
N ILE A 220 6.70 17.33 -15.48
CA ILE A 220 5.32 16.86 -15.41
C ILE A 220 4.65 17.55 -14.24
N VAL A 221 3.64 18.38 -14.49
CA VAL A 221 2.86 19.04 -13.43
C VAL A 221 1.57 18.25 -13.21
N GLU A 222 1.29 17.98 -11.94
CA GLU A 222 0.10 17.21 -11.52
C GLU A 222 -0.59 17.90 -10.34
N CYS A 223 -1.92 17.80 -10.24
CA CYS A 223 -2.72 18.28 -9.12
C CYS A 223 -4.04 17.50 -9.00
N ASP A 224 -4.67 17.56 -7.83
CA ASP A 224 -6.04 17.07 -7.67
C ASP A 224 -7.05 17.95 -8.42
N GLU A 225 -8.22 17.41 -8.71
CA GLU A 225 -9.28 18.12 -9.48
C GLU A 225 -9.75 19.39 -8.76
N ALA A 226 -9.78 19.39 -7.43
CA ALA A 226 -10.18 20.57 -6.65
C ALA A 226 -9.17 21.72 -6.80
N SER A 227 -7.87 21.42 -6.76
CA SER A 227 -6.79 22.37 -7.02
C SER A 227 -6.85 22.90 -8.45
N TRP A 228 -7.06 22.02 -9.45
CA TRP A 228 -7.16 22.37 -10.86
C TRP A 228 -8.29 23.36 -11.12
N ARG A 229 -9.47 23.12 -10.51
CA ARG A 229 -10.64 24.04 -10.62
C ARG A 229 -10.41 25.34 -9.85
N ALA A 230 -9.93 25.27 -8.60
CA ALA A 230 -9.71 26.44 -7.76
C ALA A 230 -8.68 27.42 -8.37
N ALA A 231 -7.68 26.89 -9.08
CA ALA A 231 -6.72 27.68 -9.83
C ALA A 231 -7.21 28.12 -11.23
N GLY A 232 -8.40 27.69 -11.68
CA GLY A 232 -9.00 28.05 -12.97
C GLY A 232 -8.30 27.41 -14.17
N CYS A 233 -7.56 26.33 -13.95
CA CYS A 233 -6.80 25.64 -15.00
C CYS A 233 -7.69 25.01 -16.08
N GLU A 234 -8.99 24.75 -15.79
CA GLU A 234 -9.95 24.25 -16.78
C GLU A 234 -10.21 25.21 -17.95
N ARG A 235 -9.88 26.50 -17.79
CA ARG A 235 -10.12 27.55 -18.79
C ARG A 235 -8.87 27.90 -19.62
N LEU A 236 -7.72 27.25 -19.31
CA LEU A 236 -6.47 27.53 -19.95
C LEU A 236 -6.23 26.60 -21.15
N ASP A 237 -5.86 27.21 -22.28
CA ASP A 237 -5.25 26.50 -23.41
C ASP A 237 -3.78 26.13 -23.09
N VAL A 238 -3.05 25.62 -24.06
CA VAL A 238 -1.67 25.19 -23.86
C VAL A 238 -0.76 26.35 -23.49
N ASP A 239 -0.90 27.51 -24.11
CA ASP A 239 -0.02 28.67 -23.88
C ASP A 239 -0.32 29.30 -22.52
N GLY A 240 -1.63 29.42 -22.16
CA GLY A 240 -2.05 29.84 -20.83
C GLY A 240 -1.61 28.88 -19.71
N THR A 241 -1.62 27.57 -19.98
CA THR A 241 -1.14 26.55 -19.04
C THR A 241 0.37 26.65 -18.84
N VAL A 242 1.15 26.77 -19.90
CA VAL A 242 2.62 26.98 -19.81
C VAL A 242 2.94 28.20 -18.96
N ALA A 243 2.31 29.35 -19.27
CA ALA A 243 2.54 30.59 -18.52
C ALA A 243 2.13 30.50 -17.04
N ALA A 244 1.07 29.75 -16.73
CA ALA A 244 0.64 29.52 -15.35
C ALA A 244 1.64 28.64 -14.59
N CYS A 245 2.12 27.55 -15.21
CA CYS A 245 3.13 26.67 -14.63
C CYS A 245 4.49 27.37 -14.46
N GLU A 246 4.93 28.20 -15.42
CA GLU A 246 6.16 28.99 -15.30
C GLU A 246 6.11 29.93 -14.09
N ARG A 247 4.99 30.64 -13.89
CA ARG A 247 4.83 31.50 -12.70
C ARG A 247 4.84 30.71 -11.40
N LEU A 248 4.18 29.56 -11.38
CA LEU A 248 4.05 28.71 -10.18
C LEU A 248 5.40 28.12 -9.75
N PHE A 249 6.19 27.69 -10.72
CA PHE A 249 7.49 27.01 -10.48
C PHE A 249 8.70 27.89 -10.79
N ALA A 250 8.52 29.23 -10.93
CA ALA A 250 9.60 30.18 -11.24
C ALA A 250 10.87 30.00 -10.39
N PRO A 251 10.78 29.77 -9.05
CA PRO A 251 11.98 29.61 -8.23
C PRO A 251 12.88 28.43 -8.61
N TRP A 252 12.35 27.41 -9.27
CA TRP A 252 13.08 26.21 -9.66
C TRP A 252 13.44 26.18 -11.15
N LEU A 253 12.79 27.00 -11.96
CA LEU A 253 13.04 27.10 -13.39
C LEU A 253 14.26 28.00 -13.73
N ASP A 254 14.66 28.86 -12.79
CA ASP A 254 15.84 29.76 -12.95
C ASP A 254 15.82 30.53 -14.27
N GLY A 255 14.65 31.04 -14.66
CA GLY A 255 14.45 31.78 -15.92
C GLY A 255 14.39 30.94 -17.19
N HIS A 256 14.50 29.60 -17.09
CA HIS A 256 14.33 28.72 -18.24
C HIS A 256 12.85 28.55 -18.60
N PRO A 257 12.50 28.48 -19.89
CA PRO A 257 11.11 28.31 -20.32
C PRO A 257 10.60 26.87 -20.11
N LEU A 258 9.28 26.75 -19.93
CA LEU A 258 8.58 25.48 -20.10
C LEU A 258 8.18 25.31 -21.59
N LEU A 259 8.29 24.09 -22.08
CA LEU A 259 8.06 23.73 -23.46
C LEU A 259 6.87 22.76 -23.53
N ALA A 260 5.92 23.04 -24.43
CA ALA A 260 4.81 22.14 -24.70
C ALA A 260 5.08 21.31 -25.95
N ASN A 261 4.79 20.01 -25.87
CA ASN A 261 4.80 19.07 -26.99
C ASN A 261 3.42 18.38 -27.06
N THR A 262 2.36 19.19 -27.13
CA THR A 262 0.98 18.76 -27.04
C THR A 262 0.42 18.54 -28.46
N PRO A 263 -0.28 17.40 -28.71
CA PRO A 263 -0.92 17.16 -30.00
C PRO A 263 -1.92 18.28 -30.36
N PRO A 264 -2.11 18.58 -31.66
CA PRO A 264 -3.01 19.68 -32.09
C PRO A 264 -4.43 19.59 -31.52
N HIS A 265 -4.99 18.39 -31.43
CA HIS A 265 -6.35 18.17 -30.90
C HIS A 265 -6.48 18.37 -29.38
N GLN A 266 -5.36 18.47 -28.65
CA GLN A 266 -5.33 18.69 -27.19
C GLN A 266 -4.89 20.12 -26.80
N ARG A 267 -4.52 20.97 -27.76
CA ARG A 267 -3.99 22.31 -27.45
C ARG A 267 -4.99 23.22 -26.73
N ALA A 268 -6.30 23.05 -26.98
CA ALA A 268 -7.35 23.80 -26.31
C ALA A 268 -7.60 23.37 -24.86
N ALA A 269 -7.27 22.12 -24.51
CA ALA A 269 -7.44 21.54 -23.18
C ALA A 269 -6.27 20.58 -22.88
N PRO A 270 -5.07 21.13 -22.48
CA PRO A 270 -3.86 20.33 -22.39
C PRO A 270 -3.79 19.43 -21.14
N TRP A 271 -4.59 19.74 -20.13
CA TRP A 271 -4.65 18.93 -18.91
C TRP A 271 -5.39 17.62 -19.16
N GLN A 272 -4.76 16.54 -18.76
CA GLN A 272 -5.26 15.18 -18.96
C GLN A 272 -5.51 14.47 -17.63
N SER A 273 -6.35 13.45 -17.67
CA SER A 273 -6.49 12.49 -16.57
C SER A 273 -5.92 11.15 -16.99
N PHE A 274 -5.28 10.46 -16.07
CA PHE A 274 -4.75 9.13 -16.33
C PHE A 274 -5.88 8.10 -16.42
N THR A 275 -5.80 7.20 -17.39
CA THR A 275 -6.72 6.07 -17.51
C THR A 275 -5.97 4.78 -17.19
N ARG A 276 -6.39 4.10 -16.12
CA ARG A 276 -5.92 2.75 -15.83
C ARG A 276 -6.67 1.77 -16.74
N VAL A 277 -5.91 1.02 -17.53
CA VAL A 277 -6.40 -0.02 -18.42
C VAL A 277 -6.08 -1.39 -17.84
N ARG A 278 -7.07 -2.26 -17.74
CA ARG A 278 -6.95 -3.69 -17.49
C ARG A 278 -7.86 -4.46 -18.43
N ASN A 279 -7.49 -5.68 -18.78
CA ASN A 279 -8.31 -6.58 -19.57
C ASN A 279 -8.34 -7.95 -18.91
N ALA A 280 -9.50 -8.61 -18.86
CA ALA A 280 -9.62 -9.96 -18.32
C ALA A 280 -8.96 -11.01 -19.24
N CYS A 281 -8.95 -10.74 -20.57
CA CYS A 281 -8.28 -11.54 -21.57
C CYS A 281 -7.44 -10.65 -22.49
N TRP A 282 -6.27 -11.12 -22.94
CA TRP A 282 -5.37 -10.34 -23.79
C TRP A 282 -5.30 -10.83 -25.22
N TYR A 283 -5.95 -11.92 -25.57
CA TYR A 283 -6.01 -12.43 -26.96
C TYR A 283 -7.37 -12.99 -27.31
N HIS A 284 -7.70 -12.95 -28.59
CA HIS A 284 -8.88 -13.59 -29.18
C HIS A 284 -8.56 -14.02 -30.62
N GLY A 285 -8.70 -15.32 -30.92
CA GLY A 285 -8.28 -15.85 -32.20
C GLY A 285 -6.79 -15.61 -32.46
N ASN A 286 -6.48 -14.91 -33.53
CA ASN A 286 -5.14 -14.47 -33.90
C ASN A 286 -4.83 -13.01 -33.53
N VAL A 287 -5.69 -12.35 -32.72
CA VAL A 287 -5.50 -10.97 -32.27
C VAL A 287 -4.98 -10.97 -30.84
N VAL A 288 -3.91 -10.22 -30.54
CA VAL A 288 -3.32 -10.08 -29.19
C VAL A 288 -3.09 -8.62 -28.84
N LEU A 289 -3.42 -8.26 -27.60
CA LEU A 289 -3.12 -6.94 -27.01
C LEU A 289 -1.71 -6.91 -26.41
N MET A 290 -1.03 -5.77 -26.55
CA MET A 290 0.33 -5.56 -26.01
C MET A 290 0.54 -4.10 -25.56
N GLY A 291 1.38 -3.89 -24.53
CA GLY A 291 1.68 -2.57 -24.01
C GLY A 291 0.44 -1.86 -23.45
N ASP A 292 0.32 -0.54 -23.67
CA ASP A 292 -0.79 0.24 -23.12
C ASP A 292 -2.18 -0.16 -23.65
N ALA A 293 -2.27 -0.89 -24.76
CA ALA A 293 -3.51 -1.49 -25.21
C ALA A 293 -3.97 -2.63 -24.29
N ALA A 294 -3.04 -3.40 -23.73
CA ALA A 294 -3.30 -4.46 -22.77
C ALA A 294 -3.45 -3.95 -21.33
N HIS A 295 -2.56 -3.06 -20.92
CA HIS A 295 -2.50 -2.53 -19.54
C HIS A 295 -1.70 -1.23 -19.49
N THR A 296 -2.12 -0.29 -18.65
CA THR A 296 -1.37 0.93 -18.38
C THR A 296 -0.79 0.92 -16.96
N ALA A 297 0.34 1.57 -16.76
CA ALA A 297 0.91 1.88 -15.44
C ALA A 297 1.13 3.38 -15.31
N HIS A 298 0.74 3.95 -14.15
CA HIS A 298 0.87 5.39 -13.91
C HIS A 298 2.33 5.84 -14.02
N PHE A 299 2.56 7.01 -14.62
CA PHE A 299 3.88 7.55 -14.91
C PHE A 299 4.75 7.79 -13.65
N SER A 300 4.13 7.93 -12.46
CA SER A 300 4.81 8.19 -11.18
C SER A 300 5.81 7.11 -10.73
N ILE A 301 5.81 5.93 -11.35
CA ILE A 301 6.80 4.87 -11.11
C ILE A 301 7.72 4.61 -12.30
N GLY A 302 7.58 5.37 -13.40
CA GLY A 302 8.45 5.30 -14.57
C GLY A 302 8.48 3.95 -15.30
N SER A 303 7.39 3.17 -15.27
CA SER A 303 7.42 1.75 -15.71
C SER A 303 6.63 1.44 -16.99
N GLY A 304 5.93 2.42 -17.60
CA GLY A 304 5.08 2.15 -18.78
C GLY A 304 5.87 1.59 -19.96
N THR A 305 6.94 2.27 -20.39
CA THR A 305 7.80 1.84 -21.51
C THR A 305 8.51 0.53 -21.18
N LYS A 306 8.97 0.35 -19.93
CA LYS A 306 9.55 -0.93 -19.46
C LYS A 306 8.58 -2.10 -19.72
N LEU A 307 7.36 -1.97 -19.22
CA LEU A 307 6.33 -3.02 -19.39
C LEU A 307 6.07 -3.32 -20.87
N ALA A 308 5.95 -2.28 -21.69
CA ALA A 308 5.71 -2.39 -23.12
C ALA A 308 6.82 -3.18 -23.85
N MET A 309 8.10 -2.92 -23.52
CA MET A 309 9.22 -3.65 -24.10
C MET A 309 9.35 -5.08 -23.57
N GLU A 310 9.06 -5.31 -22.29
CA GLU A 310 9.04 -6.66 -21.71
C GLU A 310 7.90 -7.52 -22.29
N ASP A 311 6.73 -6.92 -22.58
CA ASP A 311 5.65 -7.61 -23.30
C ASP A 311 6.10 -8.05 -24.70
N ALA A 312 6.81 -7.16 -25.40
CA ALA A 312 7.35 -7.48 -26.73
C ALA A 312 8.35 -8.65 -26.68
N ILE A 313 9.25 -8.67 -25.69
CA ILE A 313 10.19 -9.79 -25.47
C ILE A 313 9.43 -11.09 -25.19
N ALA A 314 8.45 -11.06 -24.28
CA ALA A 314 7.72 -12.25 -23.87
C ALA A 314 6.86 -12.82 -25.03
N LEU A 315 6.18 -11.94 -25.78
CA LEU A 315 5.37 -12.36 -26.93
C LEU A 315 6.24 -12.94 -28.04
N ALA A 316 7.35 -12.28 -28.40
CA ALA A 316 8.27 -12.79 -29.39
C ALA A 316 8.84 -14.16 -28.99
N ARG A 317 9.25 -14.32 -27.73
CA ARG A 317 9.74 -15.61 -27.20
C ARG A 317 8.67 -16.72 -27.26
N ALA A 318 7.42 -16.41 -26.90
CA ALA A 318 6.32 -17.38 -26.92
C ALA A 318 6.00 -17.87 -28.35
N LEU A 319 6.26 -17.06 -29.37
CA LEU A 319 6.01 -17.39 -30.78
C LEU A 319 7.17 -18.11 -31.50
N GLN A 320 8.39 -18.05 -30.95
CA GLN A 320 9.58 -18.71 -31.56
C GLN A 320 9.39 -20.20 -31.88
N PRO A 321 8.75 -21.04 -31.02
CA PRO A 321 8.56 -22.45 -31.33
C PRO A 321 7.69 -22.73 -32.57
N LEU A 322 6.87 -21.75 -33.00
CA LEU A 322 6.00 -21.87 -34.16
C LEU A 322 6.74 -21.72 -35.50
N GLY A 323 7.95 -21.12 -35.48
CA GLY A 323 8.82 -20.98 -36.65
C GLY A 323 9.77 -22.18 -36.89
N ALA A 324 10.00 -23.00 -35.88
CA ALA A 324 10.80 -24.21 -36.03
C ALA A 324 9.97 -25.30 -36.72
N ALA A 325 10.47 -25.88 -37.83
CA ALA A 325 9.82 -26.93 -38.58
C ALA A 325 9.36 -28.06 -37.65
N SER A 326 8.08 -28.33 -37.60
CA SER A 326 7.53 -29.49 -36.86
C SER A 326 8.19 -30.77 -37.31
N PRO A 327 8.56 -31.71 -36.39
CA PRO A 327 9.07 -33.00 -36.80
C PRO A 327 8.04 -33.74 -37.68
N PRO A 328 8.45 -34.42 -38.74
CA PRO A 328 7.54 -35.08 -39.65
C PRO A 328 6.77 -36.16 -38.87
N GLY A 329 5.45 -36.00 -38.75
CA GLY A 329 4.55 -37.02 -38.20
C GLY A 329 3.53 -36.60 -37.15
N GLY A 330 3.52 -35.36 -36.70
CA GLY A 330 2.53 -34.85 -35.74
C GLY A 330 1.44 -34.02 -36.45
N ALA A 331 0.20 -34.50 -36.52
CA ALA A 331 -0.96 -33.74 -36.97
C ALA A 331 -1.35 -32.70 -35.95
N ALA A 332 -0.61 -31.57 -35.89
CA ALA A 332 -1.05 -30.41 -35.14
C ALA A 332 -2.13 -29.67 -35.93
N THR A 333 -3.30 -29.47 -35.37
CA THR A 333 -4.37 -28.64 -35.97
C THR A 333 -3.83 -27.24 -36.20
N PRO A 334 -3.93 -26.68 -37.43
CA PRO A 334 -3.52 -25.30 -37.69
C PRO A 334 -4.22 -24.37 -36.73
N GLY A 335 -3.45 -23.56 -35.95
CA GLY A 335 -3.98 -22.62 -34.95
C GLY A 335 -3.87 -23.08 -33.48
N ALA A 336 -3.77 -24.38 -33.17
CA ALA A 336 -3.63 -24.83 -31.77
C ALA A 336 -2.29 -24.37 -31.13
N GLY A 337 -1.22 -24.33 -31.90
CA GLY A 337 0.09 -23.84 -31.48
C GLY A 337 0.08 -22.34 -31.16
N LEU A 338 -0.57 -21.52 -31.98
CA LEU A 338 -0.70 -20.10 -31.78
C LEU A 338 -1.51 -19.80 -30.51
N ALA A 339 -2.67 -20.46 -30.34
CA ALA A 339 -3.49 -20.28 -29.14
C ALA A 339 -2.72 -20.63 -27.84
N ALA A 340 -1.93 -21.70 -27.86
CA ALA A 340 -1.09 -22.09 -26.71
C ALA A 340 0.02 -21.06 -26.41
N ALA A 341 0.65 -20.50 -27.45
CA ALA A 341 1.66 -19.46 -27.32
C ALA A 341 1.07 -18.19 -26.74
N LEU A 342 -0.09 -17.72 -27.23
CA LEU A 342 -0.77 -16.53 -26.74
C LEU A 342 -1.28 -16.71 -25.29
N ALA A 343 -1.79 -17.88 -24.94
CA ALA A 343 -2.15 -18.22 -23.56
C ALA A 343 -0.93 -18.22 -22.62
N GLY A 344 0.22 -18.70 -23.09
CA GLY A 344 1.49 -18.64 -22.36
C GLY A 344 1.94 -17.21 -22.08
N TYR A 345 1.96 -16.38 -23.10
CA TYR A 345 2.25 -14.95 -23.01
C TYR A 345 1.34 -14.26 -22.00
N GLN A 346 0.03 -14.44 -22.11
CA GLN A 346 -0.92 -13.84 -21.18
C GLN A 346 -0.66 -14.25 -19.72
N ARG A 347 -0.48 -15.55 -19.44
CA ARG A 347 -0.24 -16.01 -18.05
C ARG A 347 0.99 -15.38 -17.43
N GLU A 348 2.07 -15.31 -18.18
CA GLU A 348 3.34 -14.72 -17.71
C GLU A 348 3.19 -13.21 -17.48
N ARG A 349 2.75 -12.49 -18.50
CA ARG A 349 2.79 -11.02 -18.47
C ARG A 349 1.67 -10.40 -17.65
N MET A 350 0.49 -11.01 -17.61
CA MET A 350 -0.63 -10.51 -16.79
C MET A 350 -0.26 -10.48 -15.30
N THR A 351 0.44 -11.50 -14.80
CA THR A 351 0.89 -11.54 -13.39
C THR A 351 1.85 -10.39 -13.09
N GLU A 352 2.85 -10.15 -13.94
CA GLU A 352 3.83 -9.08 -13.76
C GLU A 352 3.19 -7.68 -13.92
N ALA A 353 2.30 -7.51 -14.91
CA ALA A 353 1.55 -6.27 -15.11
C ALA A 353 0.69 -5.93 -13.87
N LEU A 354 -0.02 -6.90 -13.29
CA LEU A 354 -0.82 -6.71 -12.09
C LEU A 354 0.02 -6.31 -10.87
N ARG A 355 1.19 -6.93 -10.67
CA ARG A 355 2.13 -6.55 -9.60
C ARG A 355 2.59 -5.10 -9.74
N LEU A 356 2.96 -4.71 -10.96
CA LEU A 356 3.39 -3.35 -11.25
C LEU A 356 2.25 -2.33 -11.15
N GLN A 357 1.05 -2.68 -11.64
CA GLN A 357 -0.14 -1.85 -11.50
C GLN A 357 -0.51 -1.61 -10.04
N ASN A 358 -0.35 -2.59 -9.15
CA ASN A 358 -0.58 -2.40 -7.72
C ASN A 358 0.42 -1.41 -7.11
N ALA A 359 1.70 -1.49 -7.45
CA ALA A 359 2.71 -0.53 -7.01
C ALA A 359 2.45 0.87 -7.59
N ALA A 360 2.08 0.95 -8.87
CA ALA A 360 1.71 2.20 -9.54
C ALA A 360 0.46 2.83 -8.92
N ARG A 361 -0.54 2.02 -8.54
CA ARG A 361 -1.74 2.48 -7.84
C ARG A 361 -1.39 3.13 -6.50
N ASN A 362 -0.59 2.46 -5.66
CA ASN A 362 -0.18 3.03 -4.38
C ASN A 362 0.56 4.37 -4.56
N SER A 363 1.43 4.45 -5.56
CA SER A 363 2.14 5.68 -5.89
C SER A 363 1.21 6.78 -6.41
N MET A 364 0.30 6.45 -7.32
CA MET A 364 -0.69 7.36 -7.89
C MET A 364 -1.63 7.91 -6.80
N GLU A 365 -2.21 7.03 -5.97
CA GLU A 365 -3.09 7.42 -4.87
C GLU A 365 -2.38 8.33 -3.86
N TRP A 366 -1.06 8.16 -3.64
CA TRP A 366 -0.27 9.06 -2.83
C TRP A 366 -0.23 10.47 -3.42
N PHE A 367 0.03 10.60 -4.72
CA PHE A 367 0.08 11.89 -5.41
C PHE A 367 -1.30 12.55 -5.53
N GLU A 368 -2.33 11.79 -5.89
CA GLU A 368 -3.73 12.27 -5.94
C GLU A 368 -4.21 12.83 -4.60
N ASN A 369 -3.64 12.35 -3.49
CA ASN A 369 -3.99 12.76 -2.13
C ASN A 369 -2.85 13.50 -1.41
N VAL A 370 -1.92 14.11 -2.14
CA VAL A 370 -0.72 14.76 -1.57
C VAL A 370 -1.04 15.73 -0.45
N ARG A 371 -2.18 16.41 -0.53
CA ARG A 371 -2.67 17.37 0.47
C ARG A 371 -2.69 16.80 1.88
N ARG A 372 -3.09 15.52 2.05
CA ARG A 372 -3.12 14.87 3.36
C ARG A 372 -1.73 14.71 3.99
N TYR A 373 -0.68 14.64 3.17
CA TYR A 373 0.69 14.47 3.62
C TYR A 373 1.43 15.80 3.87
N LEU A 374 0.87 16.94 3.45
CA LEU A 374 1.47 18.24 3.72
C LEU A 374 1.52 18.60 5.22
N VAL A 375 0.81 17.88 6.08
CA VAL A 375 0.94 18.03 7.54
C VAL A 375 2.27 17.47 8.07
N LEU A 376 2.87 16.52 7.35
CA LEU A 376 4.13 15.86 7.75
C LEU A 376 5.30 16.87 7.70
N GLU A 377 6.28 16.64 8.58
CA GLU A 377 7.55 17.37 8.52
C GLU A 377 8.39 16.92 7.33
N PRO A 378 9.28 17.77 6.78
CA PRO A 378 10.02 17.45 5.56
C PRO A 378 10.74 16.08 5.53
N PRO A 379 11.42 15.62 6.60
CA PRO A 379 12.05 14.29 6.60
C PRO A 379 11.03 13.15 6.45
N GLN A 380 9.89 13.24 7.15
CA GLN A 380 8.83 12.24 7.08
C GLN A 380 8.08 12.29 5.76
N PHE A 381 7.82 13.49 5.25
CA PHE A 381 7.19 13.68 3.94
C PHE A 381 8.03 13.03 2.82
N ALA A 382 9.33 13.33 2.79
CA ALA A 382 10.26 12.75 1.80
C ALA A 382 10.33 11.22 1.94
N TYR A 383 10.41 10.69 3.16
CA TYR A 383 10.40 9.26 3.40
C TYR A 383 9.08 8.61 2.95
N SER A 384 7.94 9.24 3.24
CA SER A 384 6.62 8.78 2.78
C SER A 384 6.54 8.73 1.25
N LEU A 385 7.04 9.78 0.57
CA LEU A 385 7.13 9.86 -0.88
C LEU A 385 8.01 8.73 -1.45
N LEU A 386 9.21 8.51 -0.91
CA LEU A 386 10.14 7.49 -1.41
C LEU A 386 9.60 6.07 -1.26
N THR A 387 8.86 5.79 -0.19
CA THR A 387 8.29 4.46 0.10
C THR A 387 6.85 4.29 -0.39
N ARG A 388 6.23 5.28 -1.06
CA ARG A 388 4.81 5.31 -1.45
C ARG A 388 4.35 4.11 -2.26
N SER A 389 5.18 3.61 -3.16
CA SER A 389 4.85 2.47 -4.03
C SER A 389 4.95 1.12 -3.34
N GLN A 390 5.50 1.06 -2.12
CA GLN A 390 5.84 -0.14 -1.36
C GLN A 390 6.86 -1.08 -2.07
N ARG A 391 7.51 -0.60 -3.14
CA ARG A 391 8.62 -1.30 -3.80
C ARG A 391 9.97 -0.93 -3.17
N VAL A 392 10.08 0.30 -2.71
CA VAL A 392 11.22 0.77 -1.92
C VAL A 392 10.82 0.68 -0.47
N SER A 393 11.53 -0.13 0.29
CA SER A 393 11.31 -0.37 1.70
C SER A 393 12.34 0.36 2.56
N HIS A 394 12.21 0.27 3.88
CA HIS A 394 13.15 0.84 4.84
C HIS A 394 14.58 0.29 4.63
N GLU A 395 14.71 -1.04 4.53
CA GLU A 395 16.00 -1.69 4.32
C GLU A 395 16.55 -1.50 2.88
N ASN A 396 15.69 -1.32 1.89
CA ASN A 396 16.15 -0.92 0.56
C ASN A 396 16.78 0.47 0.59
N LEU A 397 16.20 1.42 1.32
CA LEU A 397 16.78 2.76 1.51
C LEU A 397 18.12 2.67 2.26
N ARG A 398 18.22 1.82 3.30
CA ARG A 398 19.48 1.60 4.03
C ARG A 398 20.62 1.13 3.12
N ARG A 399 20.32 0.23 2.19
CA ARG A 399 21.31 -0.29 1.23
C ARG A 399 21.69 0.74 0.17
N ARG A 400 20.78 1.64 -0.19
CA ARG A 400 21.00 2.69 -1.21
C ARG A 400 21.71 3.90 -0.63
N ASP A 401 21.18 4.40 0.49
CA ASP A 401 21.66 5.61 1.16
C ASP A 401 21.56 5.47 2.67
N ARG A 402 22.62 4.93 3.26
CA ARG A 402 22.72 4.73 4.71
C ARG A 402 22.69 6.05 5.49
N ALA A 403 23.26 7.12 4.92
CA ALA A 403 23.33 8.42 5.58
C ALA A 403 21.94 9.07 5.64
N TYR A 404 21.22 9.08 4.53
CA TYR A 404 19.83 9.53 4.48
C TYR A 404 18.96 8.80 5.49
N LEU A 405 18.98 7.46 5.44
CA LEU A 405 18.12 6.68 6.35
C LEU A 405 18.49 6.88 7.82
N GLY A 406 19.78 6.92 8.16
CA GLY A 406 20.24 7.23 9.51
C GLY A 406 19.76 8.60 10.00
N GLY A 407 19.70 9.60 9.11
CA GLY A 407 19.11 10.91 9.38
C GLY A 407 17.61 10.83 9.70
N VAL A 408 16.85 10.06 8.92
CA VAL A 408 15.41 9.82 9.16
C VAL A 408 15.18 9.10 10.49
N GLU A 409 15.93 8.05 10.79
CA GLU A 409 15.83 7.30 12.04
C GLU A 409 16.16 8.18 13.25
N SER A 410 17.23 8.99 13.17
CA SER A 410 17.62 9.93 14.22
C SER A 410 16.53 10.97 14.49
N TRP A 411 15.99 11.55 13.41
CA TRP A 411 14.88 12.51 13.49
C TRP A 411 13.66 11.84 14.15
N PHE A 412 13.27 10.66 13.70
CA PHE A 412 12.11 9.94 14.20
C PHE A 412 12.27 9.55 15.68
N ALA A 413 13.43 9.05 16.07
CA ALA A 413 13.74 8.71 17.46
C ALA A 413 13.71 9.94 18.38
N GLY A 414 14.26 11.07 17.94
CA GLY A 414 14.22 12.33 18.66
C GLY A 414 12.79 12.81 18.92
N ARG A 415 11.92 12.73 17.90
CA ARG A 415 10.50 13.07 18.00
C ARG A 415 9.75 12.12 18.95
N ALA A 416 10.01 10.83 18.87
CA ALA A 416 9.38 9.83 19.71
C ALA A 416 9.77 10.02 21.19
N ALA A 417 11.04 10.28 21.45
CA ALA A 417 11.55 10.55 22.82
C ALA A 417 10.96 11.82 23.40
N ALA A 418 10.89 12.91 22.62
CA ALA A 418 10.28 14.18 23.04
C ALA A 418 8.80 14.01 23.40
N ALA A 419 8.03 13.29 22.56
CA ALA A 419 6.62 12.99 22.80
C ALA A 419 6.41 12.09 24.04
N ALA A 420 7.32 11.14 24.31
CA ALA A 420 7.28 10.30 25.51
C ALA A 420 7.67 11.06 26.77
N GLY A 421 8.64 12.01 26.70
CA GLY A 421 9.16 12.81 27.80
C GLY A 421 8.28 14.00 28.20
N ALA A 422 7.53 14.61 27.29
CA ALA A 422 6.71 15.81 27.52
C ALA A 422 5.59 15.65 28.58
N GLY A 423 5.42 14.46 29.15
CA GLY A 423 4.47 14.19 30.20
C GLY A 423 5.03 13.68 31.51
N ALA A 424 6.35 13.64 31.65
CA ALA A 424 6.99 13.15 32.89
C ALA A 424 6.85 14.13 34.08
N GLY A 425 6.20 15.28 33.88
CA GLY A 425 5.99 16.30 34.92
C GLY A 425 4.76 16.14 35.82
N ALA A 426 3.90 15.15 35.58
CA ALA A 426 2.69 14.95 36.39
C ALA A 426 2.37 13.45 36.57
N GLY A 427 2.99 12.80 37.49
CA GLY A 427 2.62 11.46 37.93
C GLY A 427 3.85 10.60 38.24
N ALA A 428 4.07 10.37 39.54
CA ALA A 428 5.14 9.49 39.99
C ALA A 428 5.11 8.13 39.31
N ALA A 429 6.16 7.81 38.61
CA ALA A 429 6.40 6.47 38.08
C ALA A 429 6.51 5.48 39.25
N VAL A 430 5.55 4.58 39.34
CA VAL A 430 5.77 3.33 40.06
C VAL A 430 6.70 2.54 39.16
N GLY A 431 8.00 2.63 39.43
CA GLY A 431 9.02 1.82 38.78
C GLY A 431 8.76 0.34 39.08
N PRO A 432 9.09 -0.57 38.15
CA PRO A 432 9.15 -2.00 38.50
C PRO A 432 10.13 -2.21 39.67
N PRO A 433 9.92 -3.26 40.52
CA PRO A 433 10.80 -3.51 41.63
C PRO A 433 12.25 -3.65 41.15
N THR A 434 13.12 -2.76 41.64
CA THR A 434 14.55 -2.83 41.39
C THR A 434 15.10 -4.05 42.12
N LEU A 435 15.51 -5.07 41.37
CA LEU A 435 16.40 -6.11 41.92
C LEU A 435 17.73 -5.44 42.30
N PRO A 436 18.30 -5.78 43.46
CA PRO A 436 19.52 -5.14 43.95
C PRO A 436 20.65 -5.30 42.92
N ALA A 437 21.27 -4.19 42.57
CA ALA A 437 22.50 -4.19 41.78
C ALA A 437 23.60 -4.91 42.51
N ALA A 438 24.13 -5.98 41.92
CA ALA A 438 25.37 -6.59 42.43
C ALA A 438 26.51 -5.59 42.22
N SER A 439 27.06 -5.12 43.30
CA SER A 439 28.29 -4.32 43.34
C SER A 439 29.46 -5.20 42.87
N ALA A 440 29.94 -4.96 41.65
CA ALA A 440 31.23 -5.49 41.21
C ALA A 440 32.27 -4.37 41.35
N GLU A 441 33.06 -4.44 42.41
CA GLU A 441 34.34 -3.74 42.51
C GLU A 441 35.31 -4.34 41.49
N SER A 442 35.76 -3.55 40.52
CA SER A 442 36.90 -3.90 39.66
C SER A 442 38.13 -3.14 40.09
N PRO A 443 39.29 -3.80 40.18
CA PRO A 443 40.53 -3.16 40.56
C PRO A 443 41.08 -2.26 39.45
N ALA A 444 41.68 -1.15 39.87
CA ALA A 444 42.34 -0.17 39.02
C ALA A 444 43.57 -0.78 38.30
N GLY A 445 43.60 -0.67 36.97
CA GLY A 445 44.78 -0.92 36.13
C GLY A 445 45.16 0.34 35.34
N PRO A 446 46.38 0.49 34.87
CA PRO A 446 47.02 1.78 34.60
C PRO A 446 46.57 2.47 33.28
N ALA A 447 46.74 3.77 33.31
CA ALA A 447 46.33 4.76 32.32
C ALA A 447 47.01 4.64 30.93
N SER A 448 46.25 5.12 29.97
CA SER A 448 46.56 5.84 28.73
C SER A 448 46.68 5.09 27.41
N ALA A 449 45.62 5.26 26.63
CA ALA A 449 45.70 5.52 25.18
C ALA A 449 44.69 6.59 24.83
N PRO A 450 44.88 7.43 23.80
CA PRO A 450 43.99 8.54 23.47
C PRO A 450 42.57 8.04 23.10
N ALA A 451 41.57 8.64 23.71
CA ALA A 451 40.18 8.34 23.46
C ALA A 451 39.84 8.49 21.96
N THR A 452 39.77 7.37 21.27
CA THR A 452 39.00 7.31 20.03
C THR A 452 37.61 7.75 20.38
N ALA A 453 37.09 8.78 19.68
CA ALA A 453 35.73 9.26 19.84
C ALA A 453 34.81 8.03 19.74
N ILE A 454 34.16 7.68 20.87
CA ILE A 454 33.16 6.62 20.89
C ILE A 454 32.04 7.11 19.97
N ALA A 455 31.94 6.51 18.80
CA ALA A 455 30.86 6.80 17.86
C ALA A 455 29.53 6.58 18.62
N SER A 456 28.67 7.58 18.61
CA SER A 456 27.35 7.44 19.23
C SER A 456 26.66 6.18 18.67
N PRO A 457 25.97 5.40 19.51
CA PRO A 457 25.25 4.22 19.01
C PRO A 457 24.29 4.61 17.91
N PRO A 458 24.07 3.74 16.91
CA PRO A 458 23.13 4.03 15.83
C PRO A 458 21.72 4.30 16.40
N PRO A 459 20.95 5.18 15.79
CA PRO A 459 19.59 5.46 16.25
C PRO A 459 18.72 4.19 16.20
N PRO A 460 17.76 4.06 17.14
CA PRO A 460 16.86 2.91 17.12
C PRO A 460 16.01 2.90 15.86
N PRO A 461 15.78 1.72 15.25
CA PRO A 461 14.81 1.56 14.17
C PRO A 461 13.43 2.10 14.59
N PRO A 462 12.61 2.68 13.70
CA PRO A 462 11.33 3.29 14.04
C PRO A 462 10.42 2.41 14.90
N MET A 463 10.38 1.11 14.63
CA MET A 463 9.55 0.16 15.40
C MET A 463 9.97 0.04 16.87
N PHE A 464 11.20 0.32 17.21
CA PHE A 464 11.73 0.25 18.58
C PHE A 464 11.76 1.60 19.31
N THR A 465 11.08 2.60 18.78
CA THR A 465 10.91 3.88 19.45
C THR A 465 9.68 3.87 20.36
N PRO A 466 9.69 4.60 21.49
CA PRO A 466 8.54 4.64 22.40
C PRO A 466 7.33 5.33 21.75
N PHE A 467 6.14 4.99 22.26
CA PHE A 467 4.90 5.66 21.88
C PHE A 467 4.03 5.91 23.10
N ARG A 468 3.50 7.14 23.22
CA ARG A 468 2.70 7.56 24.37
C ARG A 468 1.23 7.74 24.00
N LEU A 469 0.35 7.17 24.81
CA LEU A 469 -1.10 7.38 24.79
C LEU A 469 -1.56 7.78 26.18
N ARG A 470 -2.02 9.02 26.38
CA ARG A 470 -2.36 9.58 27.72
C ARG A 470 -1.23 9.34 28.74
N GLY A 471 -1.55 8.63 29.82
CA GLY A 471 -0.60 8.27 30.87
C GLY A 471 0.19 6.99 30.60
N LEU A 472 -0.04 6.30 29.48
CA LEU A 472 0.60 5.04 29.11
C LEU A 472 1.71 5.27 28.10
N THR A 473 2.92 4.78 28.39
CA THR A 473 4.04 4.73 27.43
C THR A 473 4.34 3.29 27.05
N LEU A 474 4.32 2.99 25.75
CA LEU A 474 4.74 1.73 25.18
C LEU A 474 6.24 1.79 24.87
N ALA A 475 6.96 0.70 25.14
CA ALA A 475 8.41 0.63 24.94
C ALA A 475 8.79 0.56 23.44
N ASN A 476 7.92 0.03 22.62
CA ASN A 476 8.08 -0.08 21.17
C ASN A 476 6.70 -0.04 20.47
N ARG A 477 6.68 -0.07 19.14
CA ARG A 477 5.48 0.11 18.32
C ARG A 477 4.88 -1.19 17.80
N VAL A 478 5.31 -2.33 18.34
CA VAL A 478 4.80 -3.65 17.98
C VAL A 478 3.65 -4.04 18.89
N VAL A 479 2.53 -4.40 18.28
CA VAL A 479 1.31 -4.82 18.99
C VAL A 479 1.02 -6.29 18.65
N VAL A 480 0.73 -7.10 19.66
CA VAL A 480 0.10 -8.41 19.47
C VAL A 480 -1.38 -8.17 19.16
N SER A 481 -1.81 -8.52 17.94
CA SER A 481 -3.21 -8.34 17.50
C SER A 481 -4.15 -9.24 18.31
N PRO A 482 -5.38 -8.82 18.59
CA PRO A 482 -6.40 -9.70 19.19
C PRO A 482 -6.69 -10.90 18.27
N MET A 483 -6.68 -12.09 18.85
CA MET A 483 -6.90 -13.37 18.17
C MET A 483 -7.72 -14.29 19.07
N ASP A 484 -8.93 -14.68 18.63
CA ASP A 484 -9.83 -15.54 19.38
C ASP A 484 -9.31 -16.97 19.40
N MET A 485 -9.02 -17.49 20.58
CA MET A 485 -8.48 -18.83 20.80
C MET A 485 -9.54 -19.89 21.01
N TYR A 486 -10.74 -19.50 21.43
CA TYR A 486 -11.91 -20.37 21.67
C TYR A 486 -11.68 -21.55 22.65
N VAL A 487 -10.81 -21.37 23.64
CA VAL A 487 -10.45 -22.41 24.61
C VAL A 487 -10.86 -22.09 26.06
N ALA A 488 -11.59 -21.01 26.26
CA ALA A 488 -12.15 -20.67 27.57
C ALA A 488 -13.26 -21.67 27.99
N ARG A 489 -13.51 -21.76 29.28
CA ARG A 489 -14.63 -22.53 29.88
C ARG A 489 -15.56 -21.55 30.57
N ASP A 490 -16.81 -21.50 30.13
CA ASP A 490 -17.83 -20.58 30.65
C ASP A 490 -17.35 -19.13 30.79
N GLY A 491 -16.63 -18.67 29.76
CA GLY A 491 -16.05 -17.32 29.74
C GLY A 491 -14.76 -17.14 30.56
N THR A 492 -14.35 -18.13 31.34
CA THR A 492 -13.17 -18.04 32.21
C THR A 492 -11.88 -18.33 31.42
N PRO A 493 -10.94 -17.38 31.31
CA PRO A 493 -9.61 -17.65 30.79
C PRO A 493 -8.85 -18.65 31.69
N ASN A 494 -7.95 -19.42 31.10
CA ASN A 494 -7.26 -20.51 31.78
C ASN A 494 -5.74 -20.46 31.50
N ASP A 495 -5.00 -21.52 31.87
CA ASP A 495 -3.54 -21.58 31.70
C ASP A 495 -3.08 -21.48 30.24
N PHE A 496 -3.92 -21.88 29.26
CA PHE A 496 -3.61 -21.65 27.85
C PHE A 496 -3.47 -20.15 27.56
N HIS A 497 -4.38 -19.33 28.05
CA HIS A 497 -4.34 -17.88 27.86
C HIS A 497 -3.13 -17.26 28.58
N LEU A 498 -2.78 -17.74 29.78
CA LEU A 498 -1.56 -17.31 30.49
C LEU A 498 -0.30 -17.60 29.67
N VAL A 499 -0.17 -18.83 29.16
CA VAL A 499 0.98 -19.22 28.32
C VAL A 499 0.98 -18.44 27.01
N HIS A 500 -0.18 -18.31 26.35
CA HIS A 500 -0.32 -17.64 25.06
C HIS A 500 0.08 -16.16 25.15
N LEU A 501 -0.51 -15.39 26.07
CA LEU A 501 -0.25 -13.98 26.24
C LEU A 501 1.11 -13.73 26.92
N GLY A 502 1.45 -14.54 27.93
CA GLY A 502 2.71 -14.46 28.66
C GLY A 502 3.94 -14.68 27.77
N ALA A 503 3.90 -15.68 26.88
CA ALA A 503 5.00 -15.93 25.94
C ALA A 503 5.25 -14.73 25.00
N ARG A 504 4.21 -14.05 24.55
CA ARG A 504 4.33 -12.85 23.69
C ARG A 504 4.78 -11.61 24.44
N ALA A 505 4.39 -11.52 25.73
CA ALA A 505 4.93 -10.50 26.62
C ALA A 505 6.43 -10.66 26.85
N LEU A 506 6.88 -11.88 27.18
CA LEU A 506 8.31 -12.24 27.26
C LEU A 506 9.03 -12.05 25.92
N GLY A 507 8.30 -12.20 24.82
CA GLY A 507 8.76 -12.01 23.45
C GLY A 507 9.04 -10.56 23.04
N GLY A 508 8.77 -9.57 23.93
CA GLY A 508 9.20 -8.18 23.79
C GLY A 508 8.25 -7.25 23.03
N ALA A 509 7.01 -7.65 22.72
CA ALA A 509 6.01 -6.75 22.13
C ALA A 509 5.69 -5.57 23.07
N GLY A 510 5.43 -4.37 22.52
CA GLY A 510 5.13 -3.18 23.33
C GLY A 510 3.73 -3.19 23.93
N LEU A 511 2.75 -3.75 23.19
CA LEU A 511 1.37 -3.88 23.62
C LEU A 511 0.82 -5.27 23.25
N ILE A 512 0.08 -5.87 24.17
CA ILE A 512 -0.64 -7.11 23.94
C ILE A 512 -2.14 -6.81 24.00
N VAL A 513 -2.87 -7.05 22.90
CA VAL A 513 -4.33 -6.99 22.91
C VAL A 513 -4.86 -8.42 23.05
N THR A 514 -5.70 -8.65 24.05
CA THR A 514 -6.32 -9.97 24.28
C THR A 514 -7.27 -10.33 23.14
N GLU A 515 -7.67 -11.59 23.05
CA GLU A 515 -8.85 -11.98 22.28
C GLU A 515 -10.09 -11.21 22.77
N MET A 516 -11.18 -11.21 21.97
CA MET A 516 -12.41 -10.53 22.34
C MET A 516 -13.01 -11.15 23.62
N ALA A 517 -12.95 -10.41 24.72
CA ALA A 517 -13.66 -10.76 25.94
C ALA A 517 -15.12 -10.28 25.85
N CYS A 518 -16.05 -11.22 25.92
CA CYS A 518 -17.48 -10.95 25.76
C CYS A 518 -18.07 -10.30 27.04
N VAL A 519 -18.97 -9.33 26.86
CA VAL A 519 -19.57 -8.57 27.97
C VAL A 519 -20.80 -9.29 28.60
N SER A 520 -21.24 -10.39 27.96
CA SER A 520 -22.35 -11.23 28.45
C SER A 520 -22.25 -12.66 27.88
N PRO A 521 -22.95 -13.66 28.46
CA PRO A 521 -23.03 -14.99 27.89
C PRO A 521 -23.57 -15.02 26.47
N ALA A 522 -24.58 -14.20 26.15
CA ALA A 522 -25.16 -14.05 24.82
C ALA A 522 -24.22 -13.34 23.82
N GLY A 523 -23.26 -12.59 24.32
CA GLY A 523 -22.26 -11.88 23.50
C GLY A 523 -21.15 -12.77 22.95
N ARG A 524 -21.10 -14.07 23.30
CA ARG A 524 -20.04 -14.98 22.83
C ARG A 524 -20.23 -15.35 21.35
N ILE A 525 -19.12 -15.51 20.63
CA ILE A 525 -19.11 -16.06 19.27
C ILE A 525 -19.38 -17.57 19.38
N THR A 526 -18.56 -18.26 20.20
CA THR A 526 -18.61 -19.71 20.44
C THR A 526 -18.65 -20.00 21.94
N PRO A 527 -18.97 -21.21 22.38
CA PRO A 527 -18.88 -21.59 23.80
C PRO A 527 -17.48 -21.42 24.41
N GLY A 528 -16.43 -21.37 23.54
CA GLY A 528 -15.05 -21.25 23.96
C GLY A 528 -14.53 -19.81 24.09
N CYS A 529 -15.34 -18.77 23.89
CA CYS A 529 -14.92 -17.37 24.05
C CYS A 529 -14.66 -17.02 25.50
N THR A 530 -13.69 -16.11 25.72
CA THR A 530 -13.48 -15.48 27.02
C THR A 530 -14.57 -14.46 27.34
N GLY A 531 -14.75 -14.16 28.59
CA GLY A 531 -15.72 -13.19 29.10
C GLY A 531 -15.13 -12.19 30.09
N MET A 532 -15.89 -11.12 30.32
CA MET A 532 -15.69 -10.16 31.40
C MET A 532 -17.05 -9.78 32.02
N TYR A 533 -17.84 -10.79 32.41
CA TYR A 533 -19.21 -10.62 32.94
C TYR A 533 -19.46 -11.34 34.27
N ALA A 534 -18.42 -11.94 34.86
CA ALA A 534 -18.46 -12.58 36.17
C ALA A 534 -17.13 -12.31 36.93
N GLU A 535 -17.20 -12.27 38.28
CA GLU A 535 -16.01 -12.04 39.11
C GLU A 535 -14.91 -13.09 38.89
N ALA A 536 -15.30 -14.36 38.63
CA ALA A 536 -14.33 -15.41 38.28
C ALA A 536 -13.52 -15.07 37.04
N HIS A 537 -14.13 -14.38 36.06
CA HIS A 537 -13.42 -13.94 34.85
C HIS A 537 -12.39 -12.86 35.21
N ALA A 538 -12.77 -11.85 35.98
CA ALA A 538 -11.88 -10.78 36.44
C ALA A 538 -10.71 -11.33 37.25
N ALA A 539 -10.93 -12.30 38.11
CA ALA A 539 -9.88 -12.95 38.90
C ALA A 539 -8.88 -13.71 38.03
N ALA A 540 -9.38 -14.46 37.02
CA ALA A 540 -8.56 -15.20 36.09
C ALA A 540 -7.75 -14.25 35.18
N TRP A 541 -8.34 -13.16 34.68
CA TRP A 541 -7.64 -12.13 33.93
C TRP A 541 -6.59 -11.40 34.75
N ARG A 542 -6.86 -11.10 36.03
CA ARG A 542 -5.89 -10.44 36.94
C ARG A 542 -4.61 -11.25 37.03
N ARG A 543 -4.68 -12.56 37.17
CA ARG A 543 -3.49 -13.46 37.19
C ARG A 543 -2.62 -13.29 35.93
N ILE A 544 -3.26 -13.13 34.77
CA ILE A 544 -2.54 -12.95 33.48
C ILE A 544 -1.91 -11.56 33.45
N VAL A 545 -2.63 -10.52 33.85
CA VAL A 545 -2.14 -9.13 33.90
C VAL A 545 -0.95 -9.00 34.83
N GLU A 546 -1.04 -9.59 36.02
CA GLU A 546 0.06 -9.61 36.99
C GLU A 546 1.30 -10.32 36.46
N PHE A 547 1.13 -11.44 35.74
CA PHE A 547 2.27 -12.11 35.07
C PHE A 547 2.92 -11.22 34.02
N VAL A 548 2.16 -10.57 33.15
CA VAL A 548 2.68 -9.67 32.11
C VAL A 548 3.47 -8.53 32.75
N HIS A 549 2.93 -7.89 33.78
CA HIS A 549 3.59 -6.78 34.47
C HIS A 549 4.84 -7.20 35.25
N ALA A 550 4.83 -8.38 35.86
CA ALA A 550 5.96 -8.86 36.66
C ALA A 550 7.15 -9.30 35.80
N TRP A 551 6.91 -9.85 34.62
CA TRP A 551 7.96 -10.55 33.86
C TRP A 551 8.30 -9.88 32.52
N SER A 552 7.62 -8.78 32.14
CA SER A 552 7.87 -8.08 30.89
C SER A 552 7.74 -6.57 31.01
N ARG A 553 8.11 -5.84 29.94
CA ARG A 553 7.83 -4.43 29.77
C ARG A 553 6.59 -4.17 28.91
N ALA A 554 5.95 -5.24 28.45
CA ALA A 554 4.73 -5.13 27.64
C ALA A 554 3.59 -4.51 28.45
N ARG A 555 2.73 -3.79 27.77
CA ARG A 555 1.44 -3.35 28.30
C ARG A 555 0.34 -4.27 27.78
N ILE A 556 -0.76 -4.38 28.53
CA ILE A 556 -1.86 -5.29 28.19
C ILE A 556 -3.18 -4.54 28.07
N CYS A 557 -3.87 -4.77 26.94
CA CYS A 557 -5.16 -4.19 26.57
C CYS A 557 -6.22 -5.30 26.53
N LEU A 558 -7.36 -5.09 27.16
CA LEU A 558 -8.52 -5.96 27.03
C LEU A 558 -9.40 -5.48 25.88
N GLN A 559 -9.66 -6.35 24.89
CA GLN A 559 -10.67 -6.08 23.87
C GLN A 559 -12.04 -6.54 24.37
N LEU A 560 -12.99 -5.60 24.54
CA LEU A 560 -14.38 -5.87 24.92
C LEU A 560 -15.28 -5.89 23.69
N GLY A 561 -16.16 -6.87 23.59
CA GLY A 561 -17.07 -7.00 22.48
C GLY A 561 -18.31 -7.83 22.75
N HIS A 562 -19.19 -7.86 21.75
CA HIS A 562 -20.42 -8.66 21.70
C HIS A 562 -20.59 -9.14 20.25
N SER A 563 -20.72 -10.45 20.05
CA SER A 563 -20.78 -11.07 18.72
C SER A 563 -21.96 -10.64 17.85
N GLY A 564 -23.07 -10.22 18.48
CA GLY A 564 -24.28 -9.88 17.74
C GLY A 564 -24.82 -11.05 16.93
N GLY A 565 -25.25 -10.79 15.70
CA GLY A 565 -25.78 -11.79 14.77
C GLY A 565 -24.77 -12.84 14.28
N LYS A 566 -23.49 -12.73 14.64
CA LYS A 566 -22.43 -13.71 14.33
C LYS A 566 -22.13 -14.65 15.50
N GLY A 567 -22.92 -14.61 16.56
CA GLY A 567 -22.77 -15.47 17.72
C GLY A 567 -23.41 -16.85 17.55
N SER A 568 -23.34 -17.66 18.62
CA SER A 568 -23.95 -18.98 18.68
C SER A 568 -23.42 -19.94 17.61
N THR A 569 -22.12 -19.96 17.41
CA THR A 569 -21.44 -20.78 16.40
C THR A 569 -20.54 -21.84 17.03
N ARG A 570 -20.18 -22.84 16.21
CA ARG A 570 -19.13 -23.81 16.54
C ARG A 570 -17.77 -23.16 16.65
N ARG A 571 -16.84 -23.79 17.36
CA ARG A 571 -15.43 -23.40 17.31
C ARG A 571 -14.89 -23.57 15.89
N MET A 572 -13.90 -22.76 15.52
CA MET A 572 -13.35 -22.70 14.17
C MET A 572 -12.94 -24.08 13.61
N TRP A 573 -12.34 -24.95 14.42
CA TRP A 573 -11.90 -26.28 14.03
C TRP A 573 -12.99 -27.35 14.06
N GLU A 574 -14.19 -27.03 14.60
CA GLU A 574 -15.39 -27.91 14.59
C GLU A 574 -16.31 -27.57 13.41
N GLY A 575 -16.15 -26.42 12.79
CA GLY A 575 -16.94 -25.89 11.68
C GLY A 575 -16.94 -24.37 11.68
N LEU A 576 -16.11 -23.77 10.78
CA LEU A 576 -15.95 -22.32 10.69
C LEU A 576 -17.29 -21.63 10.37
N ASP A 577 -17.72 -20.74 11.26
CA ASP A 577 -18.98 -19.98 11.14
C ASP A 577 -20.25 -20.87 10.97
N GLU A 578 -20.23 -22.12 11.43
CA GLU A 578 -21.41 -22.97 11.47
C GLU A 578 -22.22 -22.74 12.75
N PRO A 579 -23.58 -22.72 12.68
CA PRO A 579 -24.40 -22.56 13.86
C PRO A 579 -24.23 -23.74 14.82
N LEU A 580 -24.40 -23.49 16.13
CA LEU A 580 -24.48 -24.54 17.12
C LEU A 580 -25.78 -25.35 16.89
N PRO A 581 -25.75 -26.72 16.90
CA PRO A 581 -26.94 -27.51 16.62
C PRO A 581 -27.99 -27.37 17.72
N ASP A 582 -27.77 -27.93 18.88
CA ASP A 582 -28.83 -28.09 19.90
C ASP A 582 -28.65 -27.24 21.17
N ALA A 583 -27.53 -26.56 21.33
CA ALA A 583 -27.19 -25.76 22.51
C ALA A 583 -26.97 -24.28 22.17
N GLY A 584 -27.53 -23.80 21.04
CA GLY A 584 -27.45 -22.43 20.61
C GLY A 584 -28.23 -21.46 21.53
N TRP A 585 -27.78 -20.24 21.60
CA TRP A 585 -28.48 -19.13 22.24
C TRP A 585 -29.04 -18.16 21.22
N GLU A 586 -30.07 -17.40 21.59
CA GLU A 586 -30.64 -16.36 20.75
C GLU A 586 -29.59 -15.30 20.45
N VAL A 587 -29.50 -14.91 19.19
CA VAL A 587 -28.63 -13.82 18.74
C VAL A 587 -29.43 -12.55 18.43
N MET A 588 -28.85 -11.38 18.68
CA MET A 588 -29.48 -10.08 18.44
C MET A 588 -28.59 -9.20 17.57
N ALA A 589 -29.21 -8.32 16.80
CA ALA A 589 -28.47 -7.38 15.92
C ALA A 589 -29.25 -6.10 15.66
N ALA A 590 -28.68 -5.17 14.92
CA ALA A 590 -29.33 -3.94 14.48
C ALA A 590 -30.58 -4.20 13.65
N SER A 591 -30.58 -5.25 12.82
CA SER A 591 -31.73 -5.67 11.99
C SER A 591 -31.74 -7.19 11.84
N PRO A 592 -32.90 -7.81 11.51
CA PRO A 592 -33.05 -9.27 11.42
C PRO A 592 -32.44 -9.80 10.09
N ILE A 593 -31.14 -9.57 9.89
CA ILE A 593 -30.39 -9.97 8.71
C ILE A 593 -29.34 -11.00 9.14
N PRO A 594 -29.43 -12.26 8.68
CA PRO A 594 -28.41 -13.27 8.99
C PRO A 594 -27.10 -12.90 8.30
N TRP A 595 -25.96 -13.11 8.96
CA TRP A 595 -24.66 -12.77 8.40
C TRP A 595 -24.36 -13.49 7.08
N ARG A 596 -24.82 -14.74 6.97
CA ARG A 596 -24.79 -15.53 5.72
C ARG A 596 -25.98 -16.50 5.66
N PRO A 597 -26.31 -17.06 4.50
CA PRO A 597 -27.34 -18.11 4.38
C PRO A 597 -27.03 -19.28 5.31
N GLY A 598 -28.07 -19.80 5.99
CA GLY A 598 -27.95 -20.92 6.94
C GLY A 598 -27.58 -20.53 8.37
N MET A 599 -27.23 -19.26 8.64
CA MET A 599 -27.04 -18.76 10.00
C MET A 599 -28.38 -18.41 10.65
N GLN A 600 -28.42 -18.38 12.00
CA GLN A 600 -29.57 -17.92 12.75
C GLN A 600 -29.94 -16.47 12.34
N VAL A 601 -31.23 -16.21 12.09
CA VAL A 601 -31.74 -14.85 11.88
C VAL A 601 -31.76 -14.14 13.23
N PRO A 602 -30.98 -13.04 13.39
CA PRO A 602 -30.92 -12.35 14.67
C PRO A 602 -32.27 -11.63 14.96
N ARG A 603 -32.64 -11.56 16.23
CA ARG A 603 -33.72 -10.68 16.68
C ARG A 603 -33.26 -9.21 16.60
N GLU A 604 -34.10 -8.35 16.04
CA GLU A 604 -33.84 -6.91 16.06
C GLU A 604 -33.84 -6.37 17.48
N MET A 605 -32.80 -5.62 17.87
CA MET A 605 -32.71 -5.05 19.20
C MET A 605 -33.75 -3.95 19.45
N THR A 606 -34.40 -4.02 20.60
CA THR A 606 -35.22 -2.94 21.17
C THR A 606 -34.32 -1.90 21.85
N ARG A 607 -34.90 -0.76 22.25
CA ARG A 607 -34.18 0.23 23.05
C ARG A 607 -33.72 -0.35 24.40
N ALA A 608 -34.57 -1.15 25.04
CA ALA A 608 -34.21 -1.81 26.31
C ALA A 608 -33.05 -2.79 26.16
N ASP A 609 -32.96 -3.50 25.04
CA ASP A 609 -31.79 -4.37 24.74
C ASP A 609 -30.52 -3.54 24.59
N MET A 610 -30.59 -2.39 23.90
CA MET A 610 -29.44 -1.49 23.74
C MET A 610 -28.99 -0.91 25.08
N ASP A 611 -29.92 -0.50 25.94
CA ASP A 611 -29.62 0.01 27.28
C ASP A 611 -28.99 -1.06 28.18
N GLU A 612 -29.48 -2.33 28.14
CA GLU A 612 -28.88 -3.44 28.87
C GLU A 612 -27.48 -3.80 28.38
N VAL A 613 -27.27 -3.86 27.04
CA VAL A 613 -25.96 -4.12 26.47
C VAL A 613 -24.97 -3.01 26.84
N CYS A 614 -25.40 -1.76 26.81
CA CYS A 614 -24.57 -0.64 27.27
C CYS A 614 -24.15 -0.81 28.74
N ALA A 615 -25.11 -1.20 29.62
CA ALA A 615 -24.80 -1.48 31.02
C ALA A 615 -23.83 -2.67 31.20
N GLN A 616 -23.93 -3.70 30.34
CA GLN A 616 -22.99 -4.85 30.33
C GLN A 616 -21.56 -4.40 29.97
N PHE A 617 -21.38 -3.53 28.97
CA PHE A 617 -20.08 -2.93 28.64
C PHE A 617 -19.51 -2.10 29.81
N VAL A 618 -20.34 -1.32 30.49
CA VAL A 618 -19.92 -0.54 31.65
C VAL A 618 -19.48 -1.45 32.82
N ARG A 619 -20.22 -2.49 33.11
CA ARG A 619 -19.84 -3.50 34.15
C ARG A 619 -18.49 -4.15 33.81
N ALA A 620 -18.32 -4.61 32.57
CA ALA A 620 -17.09 -5.20 32.09
C ALA A 620 -15.91 -4.22 32.18
N THR A 621 -16.14 -2.93 31.90
CA THR A 621 -15.13 -1.87 32.03
C THR A 621 -14.65 -1.70 33.49
N HIS A 622 -15.56 -1.68 34.46
CA HIS A 622 -15.16 -1.62 35.88
C HIS A 622 -14.37 -2.87 36.32
N MET A 623 -14.79 -4.05 35.87
CA MET A 623 -14.10 -5.30 36.19
C MET A 623 -12.70 -5.34 35.56
N ALA A 624 -12.53 -4.83 34.32
CA ALA A 624 -11.24 -4.70 33.66
C ALA A 624 -10.31 -3.72 34.38
N ALA A 625 -10.84 -2.59 34.86
CA ALA A 625 -10.09 -1.64 35.66
C ALA A 625 -9.57 -2.28 36.96
N GLY A 626 -10.43 -3.05 37.65
CA GLY A 626 -10.11 -3.82 38.86
C GLY A 626 -9.15 -4.98 38.62
N ALA A 627 -9.15 -5.60 37.44
CA ALA A 627 -8.19 -6.63 37.04
C ALA A 627 -6.80 -6.08 36.68
N GLY A 628 -6.65 -4.75 36.55
CA GLY A 628 -5.36 -4.11 36.38
C GLY A 628 -4.93 -3.87 34.94
N PHE A 629 -5.80 -4.03 33.93
CA PHE A 629 -5.46 -3.75 32.52
C PHE A 629 -4.99 -2.31 32.32
N ASP A 630 -3.99 -2.13 31.43
CA ASP A 630 -3.41 -0.83 31.12
C ASP A 630 -4.27 -0.02 30.15
N MET A 631 -5.01 -0.71 29.25
CA MET A 631 -5.77 -0.13 28.16
C MET A 631 -7.03 -0.96 27.87
N LEU A 632 -8.05 -0.34 27.29
CA LEU A 632 -9.22 -1.02 26.71
C LEU A 632 -9.34 -0.79 25.22
N GLU A 633 -9.88 -1.79 24.51
CA GLU A 633 -10.30 -1.68 23.13
C GLU A 633 -11.78 -2.06 22.99
N LEU A 634 -12.60 -1.14 22.40
CA LEU A 634 -13.96 -1.46 22.02
C LEU A 634 -13.99 -2.08 20.64
N HIS A 635 -14.59 -3.26 20.52
CA HIS A 635 -14.71 -3.96 19.24
C HIS A 635 -15.91 -3.47 18.42
N CYS A 636 -15.66 -2.63 17.42
CA CYS A 636 -16.64 -2.09 16.47
C CYS A 636 -16.37 -2.55 15.03
N ALA A 637 -15.78 -3.75 14.83
CA ALA A 637 -15.39 -4.26 13.51
C ALA A 637 -16.02 -5.64 13.21
N HIS A 638 -15.79 -6.14 12.01
CA HIS A 638 -15.96 -7.53 11.56
C HIS A 638 -17.39 -8.05 11.56
N GLY A 639 -18.40 -7.15 11.51
CA GLY A 639 -19.81 -7.55 11.50
C GLY A 639 -20.35 -8.00 12.85
N TYR A 640 -19.61 -7.82 13.94
CA TYR A 640 -20.11 -8.02 15.29
C TYR A 640 -21.11 -6.93 15.67
N LEU A 641 -21.70 -7.00 16.88
CA LEU A 641 -22.87 -6.20 17.22
C LEU A 641 -22.75 -4.72 16.85
N LEU A 642 -21.72 -4.02 17.37
CA LEU A 642 -21.55 -2.58 17.14
C LEU A 642 -21.17 -2.26 15.70
N SER A 643 -20.35 -3.10 15.05
CA SER A 643 -20.07 -3.04 13.62
C SER A 643 -21.34 -3.18 12.78
N GLY A 644 -22.25 -4.06 13.20
CA GLY A 644 -23.55 -4.28 12.55
C GLY A 644 -24.46 -3.05 12.58
N PHE A 645 -24.33 -2.17 13.59
CA PHE A 645 -25.01 -0.87 13.59
C PHE A 645 -24.35 0.11 12.63
N ILE A 646 -23.01 0.11 12.53
CA ILE A 646 -22.25 1.07 11.71
C ILE A 646 -22.45 0.81 10.22
N THR A 647 -22.38 -0.46 9.78
CA THR A 647 -22.50 -0.78 8.36
C THR A 647 -23.93 -0.70 7.84
N PRO A 648 -24.16 -0.07 6.67
CA PRO A 648 -25.50 -0.06 6.05
C PRO A 648 -25.92 -1.45 5.53
N LEU A 649 -25.00 -2.41 5.41
CA LEU A 649 -25.32 -3.77 4.95
C LEU A 649 -26.11 -4.57 5.97
N LEU A 650 -25.84 -4.38 7.29
CA LEU A 650 -26.48 -5.09 8.39
C LEU A 650 -27.46 -4.21 9.20
N ASN A 651 -27.49 -2.90 8.93
CA ASN A 651 -28.40 -1.96 9.59
C ASN A 651 -29.42 -1.43 8.59
N ARG A 652 -30.65 -1.96 8.65
CA ARG A 652 -31.80 -1.53 7.84
C ARG A 652 -32.89 -0.83 8.67
N ARG A 653 -32.54 -0.38 9.88
CA ARG A 653 -33.45 0.32 10.78
C ARG A 653 -33.99 1.61 10.15
N ARG A 654 -35.22 1.97 10.54
CA ARG A 654 -35.88 3.20 10.10
C ARG A 654 -36.12 4.21 11.23
N ASP A 655 -35.62 3.91 12.42
CA ASP A 655 -35.63 4.76 13.60
C ASP A 655 -34.33 5.61 13.67
N GLU A 656 -34.13 6.29 14.82
CA GLU A 656 -32.96 7.14 15.07
C GLU A 656 -31.60 6.39 15.14
N TYR A 657 -31.57 5.08 14.95
CA TYR A 657 -30.38 4.23 14.92
C TYR A 657 -30.05 3.71 13.52
N GLY A 658 -30.80 4.10 12.49
CA GLY A 658 -30.63 3.64 11.12
C GLY A 658 -30.53 4.77 10.08
N GLY A 659 -30.28 4.41 8.83
CA GLY A 659 -30.17 5.37 7.70
C GLY A 659 -28.85 6.13 7.68
N ALA A 660 -28.84 7.44 7.96
CA ALA A 660 -27.66 8.29 7.90
C ALA A 660 -26.55 7.80 8.86
N LEU A 661 -25.27 8.03 8.51
CA LEU A 661 -24.12 7.58 9.30
C LEU A 661 -24.20 8.06 10.77
N ALA A 662 -24.60 9.32 11.01
CA ALA A 662 -24.76 9.85 12.36
C ALA A 662 -25.76 9.04 13.21
N ASN A 663 -26.83 8.55 12.62
CA ASN A 663 -27.79 7.69 13.30
C ASN A 663 -27.21 6.28 13.53
N ARG A 664 -26.54 5.72 12.54
CA ARG A 664 -25.90 4.40 12.66
C ARG A 664 -24.81 4.38 13.75
N LEU A 665 -24.16 5.52 14.00
CA LEU A 665 -23.14 5.70 15.04
C LEU A 665 -23.74 5.92 16.42
N ARG A 666 -25.00 6.30 16.56
CA ARG A 666 -25.62 6.72 17.84
C ARG A 666 -25.45 5.69 18.96
N PHE A 667 -25.74 4.44 18.72
CA PHE A 667 -25.61 3.36 19.71
C PHE A 667 -24.12 3.02 19.98
N PRO A 668 -23.26 2.76 18.99
CA PRO A 668 -21.83 2.53 19.23
C PRO A 668 -21.14 3.67 20.01
N LEU A 669 -21.44 4.92 19.72
CA LEU A 669 -20.91 6.07 20.45
C LEU A 669 -21.44 6.16 21.87
N ALA A 670 -22.73 5.85 22.11
CA ALA A 670 -23.31 5.80 23.45
C ALA A 670 -22.60 4.75 24.33
N VAL A 671 -22.34 3.56 23.78
CA VAL A 671 -21.55 2.51 24.46
C VAL A 671 -20.14 3.00 24.77
N PHE A 672 -19.45 3.56 23.78
CA PHE A 672 -18.08 4.05 23.97
C PHE A 672 -18.01 5.16 25.03
N ALA A 673 -18.91 6.15 24.98
CA ALA A 673 -18.94 7.25 25.94
C ALA A 673 -19.21 6.76 27.37
N ALA A 674 -20.12 5.79 27.55
CA ALA A 674 -20.40 5.19 28.85
C ALA A 674 -19.19 4.41 29.39
N MET A 675 -18.51 3.63 28.55
CA MET A 675 -17.25 2.97 28.90
C MET A 675 -16.16 3.97 29.24
N ARG A 676 -15.99 5.05 28.45
CA ARG A 676 -14.99 6.08 28.71
C ARG A 676 -15.21 6.77 30.05
N ALA A 677 -16.44 7.04 30.43
CA ALA A 677 -16.81 7.60 31.72
C ALA A 677 -16.48 6.66 32.90
N ALA A 678 -16.61 5.36 32.69
CA ALA A 678 -16.30 4.33 33.69
C ALA A 678 -14.80 3.95 33.78
N TRP A 679 -14.01 4.22 32.73
CA TRP A 679 -12.60 3.87 32.67
C TRP A 679 -11.72 4.97 33.27
N PRO A 680 -10.64 4.65 33.99
CA PRO A 680 -9.75 5.67 34.56
C PRO A 680 -9.23 6.66 33.50
N ALA A 681 -9.35 7.96 33.79
CA ALA A 681 -9.05 9.03 32.83
C ALA A 681 -7.61 8.99 32.29
N ALA A 682 -6.64 8.55 33.10
CA ALA A 682 -5.23 8.43 32.72
C ALA A 682 -4.93 7.22 31.81
N ARG A 683 -5.81 6.21 31.76
CA ARG A 683 -5.62 5.02 30.93
C ARG A 683 -6.26 5.21 29.56
N PRO A 684 -5.56 4.85 28.45
CA PRO A 684 -6.10 5.02 27.11
C PRO A 684 -7.19 4.01 26.76
N MET A 685 -7.97 4.37 25.72
CA MET A 685 -8.95 3.51 25.08
C MET A 685 -8.79 3.57 23.55
N SER A 686 -8.86 2.42 22.90
CA SER A 686 -8.96 2.31 21.45
C SER A 686 -10.33 1.83 21.01
N VAL A 687 -10.60 2.04 19.72
CA VAL A 687 -11.75 1.45 19.02
C VAL A 687 -11.24 0.69 17.81
N ARG A 688 -11.60 -0.58 17.66
CA ARG A 688 -11.33 -1.34 16.45
C ARG A 688 -12.47 -1.21 15.47
N VAL A 689 -12.18 -0.79 14.23
CA VAL A 689 -13.18 -0.55 13.18
C VAL A 689 -12.86 -1.34 11.90
N SER A 690 -13.89 -1.70 11.13
CA SER A 690 -13.73 -2.12 9.73
C SER A 690 -13.82 -0.88 8.86
N ALA A 691 -12.71 -0.45 8.26
CA ALA A 691 -12.64 0.77 7.46
C ALA A 691 -13.29 0.62 6.08
N THR A 692 -13.61 -0.57 5.65
CA THR A 692 -14.40 -0.89 4.45
C THR A 692 -15.04 -2.25 4.59
N ASP A 693 -16.21 -2.41 4.00
CA ASP A 693 -16.90 -3.69 3.97
C ASP A 693 -16.50 -4.58 2.78
N TRP A 694 -15.71 -4.07 1.84
CA TRP A 694 -15.33 -4.75 0.60
C TRP A 694 -16.54 -5.26 -0.21
N ALA A 695 -17.67 -4.61 -0.08
CA ALA A 695 -18.92 -4.96 -0.75
C ALA A 695 -19.65 -3.71 -1.23
N PRO A 696 -20.36 -3.75 -2.38
CA PRO A 696 -21.16 -2.64 -2.88
C PRO A 696 -22.22 -2.20 -1.86
N GLY A 697 -22.38 -0.90 -1.68
CA GLY A 697 -23.34 -0.32 -0.73
C GLY A 697 -22.96 -0.51 0.74
N GLY A 698 -21.74 -0.99 1.04
CA GLY A 698 -21.17 -1.04 2.37
C GLY A 698 -20.46 0.24 2.78
N LEU A 699 -19.78 0.22 3.94
CA LEU A 699 -19.00 1.34 4.46
C LEU A 699 -17.87 1.71 3.50
N SER A 700 -17.77 3.00 3.16
CA SER A 700 -16.68 3.54 2.33
C SER A 700 -15.50 4.01 3.20
N GLY A 701 -14.34 4.24 2.55
CA GLY A 701 -13.18 4.82 3.24
C GLY A 701 -13.43 6.23 3.79
N GLU A 702 -14.23 7.04 3.11
CA GLU A 702 -14.63 8.38 3.57
C GLU A 702 -15.52 8.32 4.81
N GLU A 703 -16.49 7.40 4.82
CA GLU A 703 -17.30 7.15 6.01
C GLU A 703 -16.43 6.61 7.16
N ALA A 704 -15.41 5.78 6.88
CA ALA A 704 -14.50 5.29 7.90
C ALA A 704 -13.68 6.41 8.57
N VAL A 705 -13.30 7.45 7.81
CA VAL A 705 -12.69 8.66 8.37
C VAL A 705 -13.67 9.36 9.31
N ALA A 706 -14.94 9.55 8.90
CA ALA A 706 -15.96 10.16 9.75
C ALA A 706 -16.26 9.34 11.01
N VAL A 707 -16.26 8.00 10.91
CA VAL A 707 -16.36 7.09 12.07
C VAL A 707 -15.20 7.30 13.03
N ALA A 708 -13.96 7.37 12.51
CA ALA A 708 -12.76 7.57 13.34
C ALA A 708 -12.78 8.92 14.06
N VAL A 709 -13.18 10.00 13.36
CA VAL A 709 -13.34 11.34 13.94
C VAL A 709 -14.38 11.31 15.07
N ALA A 710 -15.56 10.72 14.84
CA ALA A 710 -16.62 10.67 15.83
C ALA A 710 -16.20 9.92 17.12
N PHE A 711 -15.48 8.80 17.00
CA PHE A 711 -14.95 8.10 18.17
C PHE A 711 -13.81 8.88 18.85
N HIS A 712 -12.96 9.55 18.09
CA HIS A 712 -11.90 10.40 18.66
C HIS A 712 -12.49 11.57 19.46
N GLU A 713 -13.47 12.26 18.93
CA GLU A 713 -14.22 13.33 19.61
C GLU A 713 -14.92 12.82 20.88
N ALA A 714 -15.40 11.56 20.86
CA ALA A 714 -15.95 10.90 22.03
C ALA A 714 -14.86 10.47 23.06
N GLY A 715 -13.57 10.62 22.75
CA GLY A 715 -12.46 10.38 23.67
C GLY A 715 -11.63 9.12 23.39
N ALA A 716 -11.73 8.53 22.19
CA ALA A 716 -10.82 7.48 21.75
C ALA A 716 -9.42 8.05 21.48
N ASP A 717 -8.40 7.37 21.99
CA ASP A 717 -7.01 7.83 21.90
C ASP A 717 -6.31 7.34 20.64
N ILE A 718 -6.76 6.21 20.08
CA ILE A 718 -6.19 5.57 18.91
C ILE A 718 -7.23 4.67 18.25
N ILE A 719 -7.21 4.59 16.92
CA ILE A 719 -8.10 3.73 16.13
C ILE A 719 -7.33 2.51 15.61
N HIS A 720 -7.79 1.30 15.93
CA HIS A 720 -7.25 0.06 15.40
C HIS A 720 -7.98 -0.28 14.09
N VAL A 721 -7.28 -0.11 12.98
CA VAL A 721 -7.88 -0.10 11.64
C VAL A 721 -7.80 -1.48 10.99
N SER A 722 -8.96 -2.16 10.93
CA SER A 722 -9.15 -3.41 10.20
C SER A 722 -10.03 -3.18 8.96
N ALA A 723 -10.44 -4.24 8.25
CA ALA A 723 -11.35 -4.16 7.12
C ALA A 723 -12.10 -5.48 6.89
N GLY A 724 -13.31 -5.37 6.37
CA GLY A 724 -14.12 -6.51 5.96
C GLY A 724 -14.70 -7.35 7.10
N GLN A 725 -15.04 -8.60 6.79
CA GLN A 725 -15.72 -9.56 7.67
C GLN A 725 -17.14 -9.13 8.11
N THR A 726 -17.67 -8.06 7.50
CA THR A 726 -18.98 -7.47 7.83
C THR A 726 -20.14 -8.17 7.13
N ALA A 727 -19.92 -8.63 5.90
CA ALA A 727 -20.93 -9.36 5.12
C ALA A 727 -20.30 -10.51 4.34
N ALA A 728 -21.07 -11.56 4.11
CA ALA A 728 -20.60 -12.74 3.35
C ALA A 728 -20.25 -12.42 1.88
N ALA A 729 -20.86 -11.37 1.32
CA ALA A 729 -20.58 -10.88 -0.05
C ALA A 729 -19.28 -10.08 -0.19
N ALA A 730 -18.53 -9.88 0.91
CA ALA A 730 -17.27 -9.11 0.87
C ALA A 730 -16.24 -9.77 -0.04
N GLN A 731 -15.59 -8.97 -0.89
CA GLN A 731 -14.55 -9.41 -1.81
C GLN A 731 -13.22 -8.68 -1.52
N PRO A 732 -12.52 -9.03 -0.43
CA PRO A 732 -11.29 -8.37 -0.06
C PRO A 732 -10.16 -8.68 -1.04
N VAL A 733 -9.39 -7.64 -1.40
CA VAL A 733 -8.17 -7.79 -2.18
C VAL A 733 -7.00 -8.00 -1.21
N TYR A 734 -6.64 -9.25 -0.99
CA TYR A 734 -5.53 -9.61 -0.11
C TYR A 734 -4.15 -9.29 -0.72
N GLY A 735 -3.19 -9.01 0.13
CA GLY A 735 -1.80 -8.74 -0.24
C GLY A 735 -0.98 -8.33 0.99
N ARG A 736 0.31 -8.06 0.79
CA ARG A 736 1.16 -7.51 1.86
C ARG A 736 0.61 -6.15 2.31
N MET A 737 0.44 -5.95 3.62
CA MET A 737 0.00 -4.67 4.21
C MET A 737 -1.34 -4.16 3.63
N PHE A 738 -2.26 -5.07 3.21
CA PHE A 738 -3.44 -4.73 2.41
C PHE A 738 -4.43 -3.80 3.10
N GLN A 739 -4.39 -3.69 4.43
CA GLN A 739 -5.23 -2.77 5.20
C GLN A 739 -4.52 -1.46 5.57
N THR A 740 -3.20 -1.37 5.36
CA THR A 740 -2.42 -0.15 5.67
C THR A 740 -2.92 1.11 4.94
N PRO A 741 -3.43 1.07 3.70
CA PRO A 741 -4.02 2.25 3.06
C PRO A 741 -5.15 2.89 3.86
N TRP A 742 -5.92 2.10 4.60
CA TRP A 742 -7.02 2.61 5.43
C TRP A 742 -6.53 3.26 6.72
N SER A 743 -5.47 2.71 7.35
CA SER A 743 -4.86 3.37 8.51
C SER A 743 -4.16 4.66 8.11
N ASP A 744 -3.49 4.68 6.95
CA ASP A 744 -2.90 5.88 6.35
C ASP A 744 -3.97 6.96 6.09
N LEU A 745 -5.10 6.57 5.48
CA LEU A 745 -6.23 7.45 5.21
C LEU A 745 -6.76 8.10 6.51
N ILE A 746 -7.09 7.30 7.51
CA ILE A 746 -7.63 7.79 8.78
C ILE A 746 -6.59 8.68 9.50
N ARG A 747 -5.36 8.21 9.62
CA ARG A 747 -4.31 8.94 10.33
C ARG A 747 -4.03 10.32 9.73
N ASN A 748 -3.86 10.38 8.42
CA ASN A 748 -3.39 11.60 7.77
C ASN A 748 -4.53 12.54 7.32
N GLN A 749 -5.76 12.05 7.20
CA GLN A 749 -6.92 12.90 6.88
C GLN A 749 -7.68 13.35 8.12
N ALA A 750 -7.85 12.49 9.12
CA ALA A 750 -8.53 12.84 10.36
C ALA A 750 -7.59 13.37 11.45
N GLY A 751 -6.27 13.18 11.34
CA GLY A 751 -5.30 13.55 12.36
C GLY A 751 -5.35 12.66 13.62
N VAL A 752 -5.95 11.46 13.53
CA VAL A 752 -6.16 10.54 14.64
C VAL A 752 -5.10 9.46 14.64
N PRO A 753 -4.42 9.16 15.75
CA PRO A 753 -3.46 8.06 15.82
C PRO A 753 -4.08 6.72 15.42
N THR A 754 -3.29 5.85 14.77
CA THR A 754 -3.79 4.56 14.26
C THR A 754 -2.88 3.38 14.58
N ILE A 755 -3.51 2.20 14.70
CA ILE A 755 -2.85 0.88 14.70
C ILE A 755 -3.15 0.23 13.35
N ALA A 756 -2.14 -0.03 12.54
CA ALA A 756 -2.29 -0.78 11.31
C ALA A 756 -2.24 -2.29 11.58
N VAL A 757 -3.07 -3.05 10.87
CA VAL A 757 -3.06 -4.53 10.86
C VAL A 757 -3.27 -5.02 9.43
N GLY A 758 -3.03 -6.28 9.15
CA GLY A 758 -3.38 -6.90 7.87
C GLY A 758 -2.17 -7.33 7.04
N ASN A 759 -1.73 -8.56 7.25
CA ASN A 759 -0.61 -9.19 6.55
C ASN A 759 0.71 -8.38 6.63
N ILE A 760 0.99 -7.86 7.82
CA ILE A 760 2.28 -7.30 8.22
C ILE A 760 3.06 -8.46 8.85
N THR A 761 4.21 -8.83 8.26
CA THR A 761 4.95 -10.05 8.63
C THR A 761 6.42 -9.81 8.91
N GLU A 762 7.01 -8.75 8.33
CA GLU A 762 8.43 -8.48 8.36
C GLU A 762 8.76 -7.20 9.16
N PRO A 763 9.91 -7.12 9.85
CA PRO A 763 10.36 -5.91 10.55
C PRO A 763 10.48 -4.69 9.63
N ASP A 764 10.92 -4.91 8.40
CA ASP A 764 11.05 -3.88 7.36
C ASP A 764 9.69 -3.23 7.01
N GLN A 765 8.61 -4.01 7.01
CA GLN A 765 7.25 -3.48 6.79
C GLN A 765 6.81 -2.60 7.97
N VAL A 766 7.08 -3.02 9.21
CA VAL A 766 6.75 -2.24 10.42
C VAL A 766 7.48 -0.91 10.39
N ASN A 767 8.80 -0.93 10.14
CA ASN A 767 9.60 0.29 10.03
C ASN A 767 9.09 1.21 8.91
N SER A 768 8.77 0.64 7.74
CA SER A 768 8.26 1.41 6.59
C SER A 768 6.92 2.08 6.88
N ILE A 769 5.99 1.39 7.55
CA ILE A 769 4.66 1.93 7.90
C ILE A 769 4.80 3.08 8.90
N VAL A 770 5.58 2.84 9.97
CA VAL A 770 5.72 3.78 11.09
C VAL A 770 6.52 5.02 10.67
N ALA A 771 7.66 4.85 10.01
CA ALA A 771 8.48 5.97 9.55
C ALA A 771 7.76 6.85 8.52
N ALA A 772 6.99 6.24 7.60
CA ALA A 772 6.21 6.97 6.62
C ALA A 772 4.98 7.71 7.20
N GLY A 773 4.67 7.51 8.49
CA GLY A 773 3.48 8.09 9.12
C GLY A 773 2.17 7.51 8.59
N ARG A 774 2.16 6.23 8.16
CA ARG A 774 0.94 5.54 7.72
C ARG A 774 0.16 4.95 8.88
N ALA A 775 0.83 4.67 9.98
CA ALA A 775 0.27 4.31 11.28
C ALA A 775 1.27 4.68 12.38
N ASP A 776 0.80 4.72 13.61
CA ASP A 776 1.65 4.95 14.79
C ASP A 776 2.13 3.63 15.42
N LEU A 777 1.31 2.58 15.31
CA LEU A 777 1.59 1.23 15.80
C LEU A 777 1.25 0.20 14.72
N CYS A 778 1.89 -0.98 14.77
CA CYS A 778 1.60 -2.11 13.90
C CYS A 778 1.21 -3.35 14.71
N ALA A 779 0.02 -3.89 14.40
CA ALA A 779 -0.49 -5.11 15.03
C ALA A 779 -0.23 -6.33 14.13
N LEU A 780 0.42 -7.33 14.71
CA LEU A 780 0.76 -8.60 14.07
C LEU A 780 -0.05 -9.73 14.72
N ALA A 781 -0.73 -10.53 13.90
CA ALA A 781 -1.50 -11.69 14.35
C ALA A 781 -0.74 -13.00 14.11
N ARG A 782 -0.85 -13.56 12.90
CA ARG A 782 -0.27 -14.86 12.53
C ARG A 782 1.25 -14.97 12.75
N PRO A 783 2.07 -13.92 12.54
CA PRO A 783 3.48 -13.98 12.91
C PRO A 783 3.71 -14.29 14.39
N HIS A 784 2.90 -13.72 15.28
CA HIS A 784 2.97 -14.02 16.71
C HIS A 784 2.37 -15.39 17.12
N LEU A 785 1.57 -16.03 16.25
CA LEU A 785 1.15 -17.43 16.48
C LEU A 785 2.29 -18.40 16.19
N THR A 786 3.06 -18.15 15.15
CA THR A 786 4.18 -19.01 14.75
C THR A 786 5.45 -18.73 15.53
N ASP A 787 5.68 -17.49 15.96
CA ASP A 787 6.83 -17.04 16.72
C ASP A 787 6.44 -16.06 17.84
N PRO A 788 6.21 -16.52 19.05
CA PRO A 788 5.93 -15.66 20.21
C PRO A 788 7.04 -14.63 20.49
N HIS A 789 8.29 -14.93 20.10
CA HIS A 789 9.47 -14.08 20.31
C HIS A 789 9.83 -13.25 19.07
N TRP A 790 8.90 -13.05 18.17
CA TRP A 790 9.09 -12.32 16.90
C TRP A 790 9.76 -10.95 17.10
N THR A 791 9.34 -10.18 18.13
CA THR A 791 9.91 -8.84 18.40
C THR A 791 11.38 -8.90 18.84
N LEU A 792 11.75 -9.88 19.67
CA LEU A 792 13.15 -10.09 20.07
C LEU A 792 14.00 -10.52 18.88
N ARG A 793 13.48 -11.41 18.03
CA ARG A 793 14.17 -11.84 16.81
C ARG A 793 14.34 -10.68 15.83
N ALA A 794 13.29 -9.87 15.64
CA ALA A 794 13.36 -8.67 14.80
C ALA A 794 14.43 -7.67 15.27
N ALA A 795 14.59 -7.50 16.59
CA ALA A 795 15.65 -6.67 17.15
C ALA A 795 17.05 -7.20 16.81
N ALA A 796 17.28 -8.51 16.93
CA ALA A 796 18.54 -9.13 16.56
C ALA A 796 18.81 -9.01 15.05
N GLU A 797 17.81 -9.28 14.20
CA GLU A 797 17.93 -9.16 12.74
C GLU A 797 18.27 -7.73 12.28
N LEU A 798 17.77 -6.72 13.00
CA LEU A 798 18.04 -5.30 12.73
C LEU A 798 19.31 -4.77 13.45
N GLY A 799 20.02 -5.61 14.20
CA GLY A 799 21.20 -5.21 14.98
C GLY A 799 20.89 -4.27 16.16
N PHE A 800 19.64 -4.23 16.64
CA PHE A 800 19.21 -3.38 17.75
C PHE A 800 19.40 -4.08 19.09
N GLY A 801 20.57 -3.91 19.72
CA GLY A 801 20.96 -4.57 20.97
C GLY A 801 20.23 -4.06 22.23
N GLU A 802 19.57 -2.88 22.17
CA GLU A 802 18.92 -2.24 23.33
C GLU A 802 17.51 -2.77 23.64
N GLN A 803 16.92 -3.62 22.76
CA GLN A 803 15.65 -4.26 23.07
C GLN A 803 15.79 -5.10 24.35
N PRO A 804 14.98 -4.84 25.39
CA PRO A 804 15.06 -5.59 26.64
C PRO A 804 14.70 -7.06 26.46
N TRP A 805 15.50 -7.93 27.05
CA TRP A 805 15.28 -9.37 27.13
C TRP A 805 14.92 -9.78 28.55
N PRO A 806 14.08 -10.79 28.76
CA PRO A 806 13.97 -11.42 30.07
C PRO A 806 15.33 -11.92 30.56
N LEU A 807 15.68 -11.61 31.79
CA LEU A 807 17.00 -11.99 32.33
C LEU A 807 17.34 -13.47 32.15
N PRO A 808 16.42 -14.43 32.39
CA PRO A 808 16.69 -15.85 32.15
C PRO A 808 17.02 -16.23 30.69
N TYR A 809 16.73 -15.35 29.73
CA TYR A 809 16.90 -15.61 28.28
C TYR A 809 18.19 -14.97 27.71
N LEU A 810 19.03 -14.30 28.50
CA LEU A 810 20.21 -13.58 28.01
C LEU A 810 21.21 -14.47 27.27
N THR A 811 21.38 -15.74 27.67
CA THR A 811 22.22 -16.68 26.94
C THR A 811 21.68 -16.96 25.52
N GLY A 812 20.35 -16.98 25.37
CA GLY A 812 19.67 -17.10 24.07
C GLY A 812 19.88 -15.86 23.21
N LYS A 813 19.90 -14.65 23.80
CA LYS A 813 20.21 -13.40 23.10
C LYS A 813 21.54 -13.50 22.38
N SER A 814 22.60 -13.76 23.14
CA SER A 814 23.98 -13.83 22.61
C SER A 814 24.13 -14.90 21.51
N GLN A 815 23.40 -16.02 21.61
CA GLN A 815 23.42 -17.06 20.59
C GLN A 815 22.69 -16.62 19.32
N LEU A 816 21.54 -15.97 19.45
CA LEU A 816 20.76 -15.48 18.32
C LEU A 816 21.53 -14.39 17.56
N GLU A 817 22.11 -13.41 18.25
CA GLU A 817 22.92 -12.35 17.65
C GLU A 817 24.06 -12.91 16.82
N ARG A 818 24.84 -13.84 17.37
CA ARG A 818 25.92 -14.54 16.63
C ARG A 818 25.42 -15.36 15.43
N ALA A 819 24.22 -15.92 15.51
CA ALA A 819 23.64 -16.66 14.40
C ALA A 819 23.17 -15.73 13.25
N VAL A 820 22.68 -14.54 13.59
CA VAL A 820 22.32 -13.50 12.61
C VAL A 820 23.56 -12.96 11.91
N GLU A 821 24.61 -12.63 12.67
CA GLU A 821 25.89 -12.15 12.13
C GLU A 821 26.48 -13.15 11.13
N ARG A 822 26.57 -14.42 11.49
CA ARG A 822 27.07 -15.49 10.58
C ARG A 822 26.27 -15.62 9.30
N ARG A 823 24.94 -15.48 9.37
CA ARG A 823 24.10 -15.52 8.16
C ARG A 823 24.37 -14.31 7.24
N ALA A 824 24.60 -13.14 7.83
CA ALA A 824 24.93 -11.94 7.08
C ALA A 824 26.30 -12.07 6.38
N GLU A 825 27.31 -12.63 7.07
CA GLU A 825 28.64 -12.93 6.51
C GLU A 825 28.52 -13.91 5.34
N MET A 826 27.84 -15.05 5.53
CA MET A 826 27.63 -16.04 4.46
C MET A 826 26.86 -15.49 3.25
N ALA A 827 25.95 -14.54 3.46
CA ALA A 827 25.24 -13.88 2.36
C ALA A 827 26.08 -12.81 1.63
N ALA A 828 27.14 -12.31 2.25
CA ALA A 828 28.09 -11.38 1.64
C ALA A 828 29.17 -12.09 0.81
N ASP A 829 29.50 -13.34 1.16
CA ASP A 829 30.52 -14.15 0.49
C ASP A 829 30.00 -14.96 -0.71
N GLY A 830 28.67 -15.07 -0.91
CA GLY A 830 28.01 -15.77 -2.02
C GLY A 830 27.33 -14.82 -2.98
#